data_6ff12807ec2f8870963e8344deca6515
#
_entry.id   6ff12807ec2f8870963e8344deca6515
#
_cell.length_a   1.000
_cell.length_b   1.000
_cell.length_c   1.000
_cell.angle_alpha   90.00
_cell.angle_beta   90.00
_cell.angle_gamma   90.00
#
_symmetry.space_group_name_H-M   'P 1'
#
loop_
_entity.id
_entity.type
_entity.pdbx_description
1 polymer ?
#
loop_
_entity_poly.entity_id
_entity_poly.type
_entity_poly.pdbx_seq_one_letter_code
_entity_poly.pdbx_strand_id
1 'polypeptide(L)'
;MRVDFLKILFALTLTIAGIAPAMAEEPGVHRFATYNIRYVNANNGDTGDKLWANRRTAVTNIVKDYDFDIVGFQEVTGNNKDSQTGKSQLQDLIDMLPAYDNYAVEREGKNYSYNAIFYKKSKYTVVDKGMWYINEHPSTPGLSWKYFGDANTIARTLEWILFRDNASQTEFYFACTHMNYSLASSGVYGAELNARMLRELVGETPVVLVGDFNMHRSHEDTYRNYMSQFYDAALHTTTTCNPKGNITHTGSNWYPATNANCSGSEFDYQFYDNIVPLSREIITEDYNRAIAPSDHFPVLVRYKFQDTPSPTSYQVTNTDELLVAVAKATMNDTIYLAQGEYELDATIQPTVSLTFVGGYDKQFSDVVGVSKLRQKEAKQVFNIPQYYSLTLYNLHLENGSSTSALGGGLLAINGSKLNLYNCRFSNSQSTTNAGALYANTHDTYIENCVFDNDTAKTSGGAIYAETMESLTIIDSKFHHNGCTTGAALYVNGGRVLNIQCNGFYDNISNKQGALTIVADQYSAAAHLVNNSFLNNQLIAKKGLATATKDFGGAGLYAKMNNDTQLFNIAHCSFIGNHTVFAGTKANFGGGALRIAQGKSCMMNNLLLANAEKASDTEYEYVDYTIANAETLWRNTENLLSSSESIADWENDLVNTIAGLWNGKVFTADVRENGTYVLKSKMLNGFNLCYLTTNHRLCESAFGFDIDGDGNKSNYLKYDQIHNTRAIKACVGALEYKEGATSITEVQPQDGIQQVDEHQYILTGAPNVTVYNLAGQCVLSSNNETIDLSPLPSGLYIVNQHKIIR
;
A
#
# COMPACT_ATOMS: atom_id res chain seq x y z
N MET A 1 -61.05 12.84 33.26
CA MET A 1 -60.73 12.20 34.47
C MET A 1 -59.96 10.94 34.18
N ARG A 2 -58.66 11.09 34.12
CA ARG A 2 -57.72 9.99 33.94
C ARG A 2 -56.63 10.17 34.98
N VAL A 3 -56.46 9.16 35.80
CA VAL A 3 -55.54 9.14 36.93
C VAL A 3 -54.27 8.40 36.46
N ASP A 4 -53.16 9.08 36.62
CA ASP A 4 -51.80 8.53 36.41
C ASP A 4 -51.48 7.50 37.48
N PHE A 5 -50.99 6.33 37.03
CA PHE A 5 -50.30 5.37 37.89
C PHE A 5 -48.90 5.15 37.33
N LEU A 6 -47.95 5.88 37.86
CA LEU A 6 -46.53 5.51 37.74
C LEU A 6 -45.73 6.27 38.80
N LYS A 7 -44.97 5.55 39.54
CA LYS A 7 -43.93 5.91 40.51
C LYS A 7 -44.32 5.52 41.96
N ILE A 8 -43.70 4.41 42.35
CA ILE A 8 -42.94 4.23 43.59
C ILE A 8 -42.39 2.79 43.54
N LEU A 9 -41.10 2.65 43.22
CA LEU A 9 -40.31 1.50 43.66
C LEU A 9 -39.12 2.07 44.44
N PHE A 10 -39.17 1.93 45.73
CA PHE A 10 -38.14 2.31 46.68
C PHE A 10 -36.92 1.42 46.51
N ALA A 11 -35.76 2.02 46.29
CA ALA A 11 -34.48 1.36 46.38
C ALA A 11 -34.15 1.05 47.85
N LEU A 12 -34.00 -0.22 48.14
CA LEU A 12 -33.36 -0.69 49.35
C LEU A 12 -31.90 -0.97 49.01
N THR A 13 -31.00 -0.04 49.31
CA THR A 13 -29.55 -0.24 49.22
C THR A 13 -29.11 -1.07 50.43
N LEU A 14 -28.82 -2.33 50.18
CA LEU A 14 -28.01 -3.14 51.09
C LEU A 14 -26.55 -3.06 50.59
N THR A 15 -25.71 -2.36 51.33
CA THR A 15 -24.27 -2.41 51.18
C THR A 15 -23.75 -3.76 51.66
N ILE A 16 -23.47 -4.66 50.72
CA ILE A 16 -22.63 -5.82 50.94
C ILE A 16 -21.28 -5.52 50.29
N ALA A 17 -20.27 -5.46 51.13
CA ALA A 17 -18.89 -5.30 50.69
C ALA A 17 -18.47 -6.51 49.84
N GLY A 18 -17.95 -6.22 48.62
CA GLY A 18 -16.88 -6.91 47.96
C GLY A 18 -17.07 -8.39 47.60
N ILE A 19 -17.88 -8.67 46.59
CA ILE A 19 -17.60 -9.71 45.60
C ILE A 19 -18.14 -9.12 44.27
N ALA A 20 -17.26 -8.72 43.40
CA ALA A 20 -17.68 -8.43 42.02
C ALA A 20 -18.34 -9.68 41.46
N PRO A 21 -19.57 -9.59 40.91
CA PRO A 21 -20.17 -10.76 40.30
C PRO A 21 -19.23 -11.20 39.17
N ALA A 22 -18.88 -12.49 39.16
CA ALA A 22 -18.30 -13.09 38.01
C ALA A 22 -19.22 -12.73 36.82
N MET A 23 -18.73 -11.92 35.87
CA MET A 23 -19.53 -11.54 34.71
C MET A 23 -19.89 -12.85 34.03
N ALA A 24 -21.19 -13.11 33.87
CA ALA A 24 -21.66 -14.30 33.17
C ALA A 24 -20.96 -14.32 31.81
N GLU A 25 -20.43 -15.48 31.46
CA GLU A 25 -19.75 -15.68 30.16
C GLU A 25 -20.78 -15.37 29.07
N GLU A 26 -20.53 -14.30 28.31
CA GLU A 26 -21.37 -13.97 27.14
C GLU A 26 -21.09 -15.00 26.05
N PRO A 27 -22.10 -15.77 25.64
CA PRO A 27 -21.89 -16.82 24.64
C PRO A 27 -21.26 -16.28 23.34
N GLY A 28 -20.20 -16.93 22.89
CA GLY A 28 -19.50 -16.55 21.64
C GLY A 28 -18.58 -15.34 21.76
N VAL A 29 -18.38 -14.79 22.96
CA VAL A 29 -17.41 -13.71 23.20
C VAL A 29 -16.08 -14.28 23.68
N HIS A 30 -14.99 -13.82 23.06
CA HIS A 30 -13.63 -14.22 23.33
C HIS A 30 -12.84 -13.06 23.93
N ARG A 31 -12.09 -13.30 24.99
CA ARG A 31 -11.30 -12.30 25.76
C ARG A 31 -9.83 -12.49 25.47
N PHE A 32 -9.31 -11.72 24.53
CA PHE A 32 -7.90 -11.79 24.09
C PHE A 32 -7.11 -10.62 24.67
N ALA A 33 -5.93 -10.92 25.21
CA ALA A 33 -5.11 -9.91 25.85
C ALA A 33 -3.66 -9.91 25.36
N THR A 34 -3.01 -8.76 25.50
CA THR A 34 -1.55 -8.61 25.45
C THR A 34 -1.07 -8.09 26.80
N TYR A 35 0.06 -8.58 27.24
CA TYR A 35 0.64 -8.13 28.51
C TYR A 35 2.16 -8.30 28.55
N ASN A 36 2.89 -7.20 28.39
CA ASN A 36 4.31 -7.17 28.72
C ASN A 36 4.46 -7.22 30.25
N ILE A 37 5.03 -8.31 30.78
CA ILE A 37 5.14 -8.54 32.24
C ILE A 37 6.49 -8.14 32.80
N ARG A 38 7.33 -7.50 32.03
CA ARG A 38 8.72 -7.15 32.39
C ARG A 38 9.54 -8.36 32.82
N TYR A 39 10.66 -8.60 32.17
CA TYR A 39 11.56 -9.72 32.47
C TYR A 39 12.23 -9.59 33.85
N VAL A 40 12.80 -10.71 34.34
CA VAL A 40 13.57 -10.72 35.57
C VAL A 40 14.88 -9.96 35.37
N ASN A 41 15.01 -8.83 36.03
CA ASN A 41 16.14 -7.90 35.84
C ASN A 41 16.84 -7.56 37.16
N ALA A 42 17.07 -8.54 38.02
CA ALA A 42 17.69 -8.35 39.31
C ALA A 42 19.10 -7.69 39.26
N ASN A 43 19.81 -7.87 38.12
CA ASN A 43 21.15 -7.30 37.93
C ASN A 43 21.14 -5.84 37.40
N ASN A 44 20.00 -5.30 36.95
CA ASN A 44 19.91 -4.00 36.32
C ASN A 44 18.95 -3.02 37.02
N GLY A 45 18.77 -3.20 38.35
CA GLY A 45 18.08 -2.18 39.15
C GLY A 45 16.64 -2.46 39.54
N ASP A 46 16.07 -3.62 39.21
CA ASP A 46 14.75 -4.00 39.78
C ASP A 46 14.99 -4.43 41.26
N THR A 47 14.40 -3.70 42.19
CA THR A 47 14.51 -3.92 43.64
C THR A 47 13.11 -3.78 44.29
N GLY A 48 12.96 -4.33 45.47
CA GLY A 48 11.73 -4.21 46.28
C GLY A 48 10.52 -4.76 45.51
N ASP A 49 9.48 -3.95 45.40
CA ASP A 49 8.22 -4.34 44.77
C ASP A 49 8.32 -4.63 43.25
N LYS A 50 9.40 -4.22 42.61
CA LYS A 50 9.65 -4.53 41.18
C LYS A 50 10.17 -5.96 40.96
N LEU A 51 10.67 -6.62 42.01
CA LEU A 51 11.13 -8.00 41.92
C LEU A 51 9.99 -8.94 41.50
N TRP A 52 10.26 -9.89 40.62
CA TRP A 52 9.28 -10.85 40.13
C TRP A 52 8.56 -11.59 41.27
N ALA A 53 9.32 -12.07 42.27
CA ALA A 53 8.75 -12.74 43.44
C ALA A 53 7.62 -11.92 44.10
N ASN A 54 7.70 -10.59 44.10
CA ASN A 54 6.77 -9.70 44.79
C ASN A 54 5.57 -9.31 43.91
N ARG A 55 5.65 -9.43 42.56
CA ARG A 55 4.60 -9.01 41.65
C ARG A 55 3.90 -10.15 40.88
N ARG A 56 4.49 -11.36 40.83
CA ARG A 56 3.94 -12.52 40.09
C ARG A 56 2.49 -12.85 40.43
N THR A 57 2.11 -12.73 41.71
CA THR A 57 0.72 -12.97 42.14
C THR A 57 -0.22 -11.94 41.56
N ALA A 58 0.13 -10.65 41.57
CA ALA A 58 -0.68 -9.60 40.97
C ALA A 58 -0.80 -9.79 39.45
N VAL A 59 0.30 -10.11 38.74
CA VAL A 59 0.29 -10.42 37.31
C VAL A 59 -0.66 -11.59 36.99
N THR A 60 -0.57 -12.69 37.73
CA THR A 60 -1.45 -13.86 37.47
C THR A 60 -2.88 -13.65 37.94
N ASN A 61 -3.13 -12.82 38.94
CA ASN A 61 -4.49 -12.47 39.36
C ASN A 61 -5.20 -11.64 38.28
N ILE A 62 -4.51 -10.70 37.60
CA ILE A 62 -5.09 -9.98 36.48
C ILE A 62 -5.62 -10.97 35.42
N VAL A 63 -4.85 -11.99 35.05
CA VAL A 63 -5.28 -13.02 34.09
C VAL A 63 -6.54 -13.73 34.53
N LYS A 64 -6.65 -14.05 35.82
CA LYS A 64 -7.79 -14.76 36.41
C LYS A 64 -8.99 -13.87 36.59
N ASP A 65 -8.81 -12.70 37.19
CA ASP A 65 -9.91 -11.80 37.58
C ASP A 65 -10.59 -11.15 36.38
N TYR A 66 -9.82 -10.90 35.30
CA TYR A 66 -10.36 -10.43 34.00
C TYR A 66 -10.68 -11.58 33.05
N ASP A 67 -10.47 -12.80 33.50
CA ASP A 67 -10.84 -14.04 32.81
C ASP A 67 -10.37 -14.11 31.36
N PHE A 68 -9.07 -13.85 31.12
CA PHE A 68 -8.52 -13.93 29.79
C PHE A 68 -8.69 -15.31 29.18
N ASP A 69 -9.16 -15.39 27.96
CA ASP A 69 -9.25 -16.64 27.24
C ASP A 69 -7.91 -17.02 26.60
N ILE A 70 -7.26 -16.03 25.98
CA ILE A 70 -5.89 -16.12 25.44
C ILE A 70 -5.16 -14.84 25.81
N VAL A 71 -3.90 -15.00 26.22
CA VAL A 71 -3.00 -13.86 26.46
C VAL A 71 -1.65 -14.08 25.82
N GLY A 72 -1.20 -13.10 25.06
CA GLY A 72 0.19 -12.98 24.58
C GLY A 72 1.02 -12.23 25.61
N PHE A 73 1.90 -12.89 26.28
CA PHE A 73 2.86 -12.28 27.19
C PHE A 73 4.15 -11.91 26.46
N GLN A 74 4.72 -10.75 26.79
CA GLN A 74 6.05 -10.33 26.35
C GLN A 74 6.98 -10.25 27.57
N GLU A 75 8.27 -10.34 27.32
CA GLU A 75 9.33 -10.31 28.33
C GLU A 75 9.30 -11.46 29.35
N VAL A 76 8.80 -12.62 29.00
CA VAL A 76 8.81 -13.79 29.87
C VAL A 76 10.20 -14.43 29.89
N THR A 77 10.81 -14.60 31.07
CA THR A 77 12.07 -15.32 31.17
C THR A 77 11.84 -16.83 31.35
N GLY A 78 12.47 -17.65 30.51
CA GLY A 78 12.40 -19.10 30.57
C GLY A 78 13.62 -19.76 31.23
N ASN A 79 14.80 -19.23 30.98
CA ASN A 79 16.04 -19.83 31.49
C ASN A 79 16.59 -19.15 32.74
N ASN A 80 16.33 -17.85 32.92
CA ASN A 80 16.74 -17.12 34.12
C ASN A 80 15.79 -17.40 35.26
N LYS A 81 16.29 -17.92 36.32
CA LYS A 81 15.57 -18.15 37.57
C LYS A 81 15.59 -16.88 38.42
N ASP A 82 14.45 -16.51 38.94
CA ASP A 82 14.35 -15.53 39.99
C ASP A 82 15.03 -16.08 41.25
N SER A 83 15.89 -15.28 41.89
CA SER A 83 16.68 -15.74 43.04
C SER A 83 15.85 -16.04 44.30
N GLN A 84 14.64 -15.45 44.42
CA GLN A 84 13.77 -15.65 45.57
C GLN A 84 12.81 -16.82 45.37
N THR A 85 12.29 -17.02 44.14
CA THR A 85 11.38 -18.12 43.85
C THR A 85 12.07 -19.39 43.44
N GLY A 86 13.34 -19.32 42.96
CA GLY A 86 14.09 -20.44 42.40
C GLY A 86 13.52 -20.96 41.07
N LYS A 87 12.51 -20.28 40.50
CA LYS A 87 11.84 -20.64 39.24
C LYS A 87 11.99 -19.52 38.20
N SER A 88 11.85 -19.86 36.94
CA SER A 88 11.72 -18.87 35.88
C SER A 88 10.29 -18.26 35.90
N GLN A 89 10.12 -17.09 35.24
CA GLN A 89 8.77 -16.51 35.08
C GLN A 89 7.83 -17.46 34.35
N LEU A 90 8.33 -18.12 33.29
CA LEU A 90 7.53 -19.10 32.54
C LEU A 90 7.03 -20.23 33.45
N GLN A 91 7.93 -20.80 34.31
CA GLN A 91 7.54 -21.87 35.23
C GLN A 91 6.54 -21.38 36.28
N ASP A 92 6.71 -20.16 36.83
CA ASP A 92 5.77 -19.57 37.77
C ASP A 92 4.40 -19.35 37.11
N LEU A 93 4.36 -18.86 35.85
CA LEU A 93 3.10 -18.68 35.12
C LEU A 93 2.39 -20.03 34.90
N ILE A 94 3.10 -21.08 34.49
CA ILE A 94 2.54 -22.42 34.30
C ILE A 94 1.94 -22.95 35.62
N ASP A 95 2.68 -22.84 36.73
CA ASP A 95 2.25 -23.33 38.03
C ASP A 95 1.04 -22.53 38.60
N MET A 96 1.01 -21.22 38.33
CA MET A 96 0.00 -20.33 38.86
C MET A 96 -1.25 -20.20 38.00
N LEU A 97 -1.18 -20.63 36.74
CA LEU A 97 -2.28 -20.62 35.75
C LEU A 97 -2.64 -22.05 35.28
N PRO A 98 -3.02 -22.99 36.16
CA PRO A 98 -3.18 -24.42 35.83
C PRO A 98 -4.32 -24.70 34.82
N ALA A 99 -5.27 -23.76 34.64
CA ALA A 99 -6.33 -23.84 33.64
C ALA A 99 -5.86 -23.55 32.21
N TYR A 100 -4.66 -23.01 32.08
CA TYR A 100 -4.08 -22.63 30.79
C TYR A 100 -3.04 -23.67 30.35
N ASP A 101 -2.92 -23.80 29.03
CA ASP A 101 -1.73 -24.36 28.40
C ASP A 101 -0.96 -23.22 27.72
N ASN A 102 0.21 -23.51 27.17
CA ASN A 102 1.05 -22.46 26.63
C ASN A 102 1.87 -22.89 25.42
N TYR A 103 2.29 -21.88 24.64
CA TYR A 103 3.30 -22.00 23.62
C TYR A 103 4.33 -20.90 23.83
N ALA A 104 5.53 -21.28 24.22
CA ALA A 104 6.64 -20.36 24.41
C ALA A 104 7.88 -20.98 23.77
N VAL A 105 8.51 -20.25 22.85
CA VAL A 105 9.70 -20.73 22.12
C VAL A 105 10.91 -19.97 22.59
N GLU A 106 11.97 -20.71 22.91
CA GLU A 106 13.25 -20.10 23.28
C GLU A 106 13.86 -19.39 22.08
N ARG A 107 14.14 -18.09 22.25
CA ARG A 107 14.97 -17.36 21.31
C ARG A 107 16.42 -17.75 21.50
N GLU A 108 17.19 -17.92 20.43
CA GLU A 108 18.61 -18.22 20.52
C GLU A 108 19.35 -17.10 21.27
N GLY A 109 20.13 -17.52 22.24
CA GLY A 109 21.01 -16.67 23.04
C GLY A 109 20.68 -16.66 24.53
N LYS A 110 21.70 -16.76 25.34
CA LYS A 110 21.63 -16.76 26.81
C LYS A 110 21.00 -15.46 27.30
N ASN A 111 19.95 -15.57 28.10
CA ASN A 111 19.32 -14.49 28.87
C ASN A 111 18.31 -13.60 28.12
N TYR A 112 17.69 -14.04 27.04
CA TYR A 112 16.60 -13.28 26.42
C TYR A 112 15.23 -13.72 26.92
N SER A 113 14.32 -12.75 27.02
CA SER A 113 12.92 -12.99 27.32
C SER A 113 12.18 -13.57 26.10
N TYR A 114 11.12 -14.32 26.36
CA TYR A 114 10.26 -14.94 25.35
C TYR A 114 9.01 -14.10 25.12
N ASN A 115 8.38 -14.31 23.98
CA ASN A 115 6.94 -14.15 23.88
C ASN A 115 6.31 -15.51 24.27
N ALA A 116 5.21 -15.47 24.99
CA ALA A 116 4.54 -16.70 25.43
C ALA A 116 3.02 -16.54 25.29
N ILE A 117 2.40 -17.44 24.53
CA ILE A 117 0.94 -17.47 24.35
C ILE A 117 0.36 -18.45 25.36
N PHE A 118 -0.47 -17.96 26.28
CA PHE A 118 -1.23 -18.78 27.22
C PHE A 118 -2.70 -18.79 26.85
N TYR A 119 -3.34 -19.96 26.85
CA TYR A 119 -4.74 -20.13 26.44
C TYR A 119 -5.50 -21.12 27.32
N LYS A 120 -6.79 -20.90 27.52
CA LYS A 120 -7.66 -21.84 28.26
C LYS A 120 -7.79 -23.17 27.56
N LYS A 121 -7.31 -24.24 28.17
CA LYS A 121 -7.37 -25.63 27.63
C LYS A 121 -8.80 -26.09 27.39
N SER A 122 -9.75 -25.65 28.18
CA SER A 122 -11.16 -26.04 28.05
C SER A 122 -11.84 -25.40 26.85
N LYS A 123 -11.35 -24.23 26.39
CA LYS A 123 -12.02 -23.42 25.37
C LYS A 123 -11.46 -23.62 23.97
N TYR A 124 -10.17 -23.93 23.86
CA TYR A 124 -9.49 -24.02 22.57
C TYR A 124 -8.69 -25.31 22.39
N THR A 125 -8.69 -25.77 21.14
CA THR A 125 -7.80 -26.85 20.67
C THR A 125 -6.77 -26.26 19.71
N VAL A 126 -5.49 -26.62 19.93
CA VAL A 126 -4.41 -26.24 19.01
C VAL A 126 -4.48 -27.12 17.77
N VAL A 127 -4.58 -26.52 16.60
CA VAL A 127 -4.55 -27.18 15.28
C VAL A 127 -3.13 -27.17 14.73
N ASP A 128 -2.48 -25.98 14.76
CA ASP A 128 -1.12 -25.81 14.32
C ASP A 128 -0.46 -24.66 15.09
N LYS A 129 0.87 -24.57 15.06
CA LYS A 129 1.62 -23.49 15.70
C LYS A 129 3.01 -23.34 15.12
N GLY A 130 3.56 -22.13 15.18
CA GLY A 130 4.89 -21.88 14.69
C GLY A 130 5.44 -20.53 15.15
N MET A 131 6.60 -20.20 14.62
CA MET A 131 7.25 -18.93 14.89
C MET A 131 8.20 -18.56 13.75
N TRP A 132 8.60 -17.29 13.70
CA TRP A 132 9.73 -16.84 12.89
C TRP A 132 10.54 -15.77 13.60
N TYR A 133 11.78 -15.61 13.13
CA TYR A 133 12.65 -14.54 13.56
C TYR A 133 12.40 -13.28 12.72
N ILE A 134 12.41 -12.13 13.38
CA ILE A 134 12.25 -10.82 12.70
C ILE A 134 13.61 -10.36 12.21
N ASN A 135 14.08 -10.97 11.12
CA ASN A 135 15.38 -10.68 10.48
C ASN A 135 15.32 -11.02 8.98
N GLU A 136 16.42 -10.83 8.25
CA GLU A 136 16.53 -11.12 6.80
C GLU A 136 16.31 -12.59 6.43
N HIS A 137 16.47 -13.49 7.40
CA HIS A 137 16.31 -14.93 7.24
C HIS A 137 15.36 -15.47 8.32
N PRO A 138 14.04 -15.30 8.15
CA PRO A 138 13.05 -15.58 9.20
C PRO A 138 13.08 -16.99 9.79
N SER A 139 13.56 -17.96 9.05
CA SER A 139 13.73 -19.36 9.50
C SER A 139 15.02 -19.59 10.30
N THR A 140 15.91 -18.60 10.39
CA THR A 140 17.23 -18.76 10.99
C THR A 140 17.35 -17.88 12.24
N PRO A 141 17.75 -18.45 13.40
CA PRO A 141 18.03 -17.66 14.59
C PRO A 141 19.03 -16.54 14.32
N GLY A 142 18.75 -15.36 14.83
CA GLY A 142 19.64 -14.22 14.63
C GLY A 142 19.05 -12.90 15.12
N LEU A 143 19.94 -11.90 15.19
CA LEU A 143 19.58 -10.55 15.58
C LEU A 143 18.69 -9.91 14.49
N SER A 144 17.73 -9.11 14.91
CA SER A 144 16.96 -8.32 13.98
C SER A 144 17.87 -7.33 13.24
N TRP A 145 17.59 -7.12 11.97
CA TRP A 145 18.36 -6.37 10.97
C TRP A 145 19.53 -5.51 11.44
N LYS A 146 20.73 -5.91 11.07
CA LYS A 146 21.94 -5.06 11.17
C LYS A 146 22.11 -4.11 9.99
N TYR A 147 21.25 -4.16 9.01
CA TYR A 147 21.50 -3.63 7.67
C TYR A 147 21.68 -2.11 7.60
N PHE A 148 21.25 -1.36 8.60
CA PHE A 148 21.24 0.11 8.53
C PHE A 148 22.00 0.78 9.69
N GLY A 149 22.98 0.08 10.27
CA GLY A 149 23.82 0.68 11.31
C GLY A 149 23.18 0.70 12.70
N ASP A 150 22.09 -0.04 12.92
CA ASP A 150 21.48 -0.18 14.24
C ASP A 150 22.42 -0.92 15.19
N ALA A 151 23.00 -0.19 16.14
CA ALA A 151 23.98 -0.73 17.09
C ALA A 151 23.37 -1.64 18.17
N ASN A 152 22.05 -1.60 18.37
CA ASN A 152 21.33 -2.24 19.47
C ASN A 152 20.21 -3.16 19.00
N THR A 153 20.52 -4.14 18.17
CA THR A 153 19.52 -5.11 17.74
C THR A 153 19.46 -6.28 18.72
N ILE A 154 18.24 -6.61 19.14
CA ILE A 154 17.93 -7.81 19.93
C ILE A 154 17.20 -8.78 19.00
N ALA A 155 17.45 -10.09 19.14
CA ALA A 155 16.67 -11.09 18.43
C ALA A 155 15.19 -10.95 18.82
N ARG A 156 14.32 -10.71 17.82
CA ARG A 156 12.88 -10.58 17.98
C ARG A 156 12.19 -11.67 17.19
N THR A 157 11.02 -12.07 17.67
CA THR A 157 10.25 -13.18 17.10
C THR A 157 8.77 -12.82 17.06
N LEU A 158 8.03 -13.52 16.19
CA LEU A 158 6.61 -13.61 16.25
C LEU A 158 6.24 -15.09 16.41
N GLU A 159 5.45 -15.40 17.43
CA GLU A 159 4.87 -16.71 17.70
C GLU A 159 3.40 -16.70 17.31
N TRP A 160 2.92 -17.82 16.74
CA TRP A 160 1.52 -17.94 16.35
C TRP A 160 0.96 -19.35 16.64
N ILE A 161 -0.34 -19.39 16.86
CA ILE A 161 -1.12 -20.64 17.02
C ILE A 161 -2.37 -20.53 16.14
N LEU A 162 -2.63 -21.56 15.37
CA LEU A 162 -3.94 -21.80 14.78
C LEU A 162 -4.77 -22.57 15.81
N PHE A 163 -5.78 -21.92 16.34
CA PHE A 163 -6.73 -22.50 17.27
C PHE A 163 -8.01 -22.92 16.57
N ARG A 164 -8.69 -23.89 17.18
CA ARG A 164 -10.11 -24.17 16.95
C ARG A 164 -10.86 -23.86 18.23
N ASP A 165 -11.86 -23.00 18.17
CA ASP A 165 -12.79 -22.80 19.26
C ASP A 165 -13.67 -24.06 19.47
N ASN A 166 -13.67 -24.63 20.68
CA ASN A 166 -14.34 -25.89 20.95
C ASN A 166 -15.88 -25.79 20.86
N ALA A 167 -16.43 -24.59 21.06
CA ALA A 167 -17.88 -24.36 21.01
C ALA A 167 -18.39 -24.16 19.58
N SER A 168 -17.80 -23.24 18.83
CA SER A 168 -18.22 -22.87 17.47
C SER A 168 -17.58 -23.72 16.39
N GLN A 169 -16.48 -24.44 16.69
CA GLN A 169 -15.60 -25.12 15.74
C GLN A 169 -14.90 -24.18 14.75
N THR A 170 -14.97 -22.89 14.97
CA THR A 170 -14.28 -21.87 14.14
C THR A 170 -12.77 -21.95 14.35
N GLU A 171 -12.02 -22.00 13.29
CA GLU A 171 -10.57 -21.87 13.31
C GLU A 171 -10.14 -20.40 13.20
N PHE A 172 -9.11 -20.03 13.95
CA PHE A 172 -8.56 -18.67 13.95
C PHE A 172 -7.10 -18.67 14.39
N TYR A 173 -6.35 -17.69 13.91
CA TYR A 173 -4.97 -17.47 14.34
C TYR A 173 -4.90 -16.47 15.51
N PHE A 174 -4.06 -16.79 16.47
CA PHE A 174 -3.61 -15.85 17.48
C PHE A 174 -2.10 -15.75 17.41
N ALA A 175 -1.58 -14.56 17.24
CA ALA A 175 -0.13 -14.29 17.12
C ALA A 175 0.33 -13.30 18.19
N CYS A 176 1.56 -13.46 18.65
CA CYS A 176 2.17 -12.61 19.67
C CYS A 176 3.57 -12.20 19.24
N THR A 177 3.87 -10.90 19.36
CA THR A 177 5.19 -10.36 19.02
C THR A 177 5.69 -9.38 20.08
N HIS A 178 7.00 -9.12 20.05
CA HIS A 178 7.63 -8.03 20.78
C HIS A 178 8.67 -7.38 19.86
N MET A 179 8.36 -6.22 19.34
CA MET A 179 9.20 -5.51 18.37
C MET A 179 10.43 -4.88 19.00
N ASN A 180 11.38 -4.46 18.17
CA ASN A 180 12.56 -3.75 18.62
C ASN A 180 12.18 -2.35 19.12
N TYR A 181 12.74 -1.94 20.25
CA TYR A 181 12.56 -0.60 20.83
C TYR A 181 13.30 0.51 20.08
N SER A 182 14.27 0.16 19.24
CA SER A 182 14.94 1.09 18.35
C SER A 182 14.02 1.32 17.15
N LEU A 183 13.53 2.55 16.99
CA LEU A 183 12.65 2.98 15.91
C LEU A 183 13.39 3.24 14.59
N ALA A 184 14.64 2.83 14.51
CA ALA A 184 15.39 2.84 13.28
C ALA A 184 14.78 1.86 12.27
N SER A 185 15.39 1.81 11.10
CA SER A 185 15.00 0.94 9.97
C SER A 185 14.63 -0.50 10.35
N SER A 186 15.27 -1.07 11.40
CA SER A 186 14.92 -2.41 11.91
C SER A 186 13.47 -2.52 12.41
N GLY A 187 12.89 -1.45 12.97
CA GLY A 187 11.48 -1.40 13.37
C GLY A 187 10.54 -1.42 12.17
N VAL A 188 10.83 -0.61 11.15
CA VAL A 188 10.01 -0.49 9.92
C VAL A 188 10.02 -1.79 9.13
N TYR A 189 11.21 -2.33 8.83
CA TYR A 189 11.33 -3.60 8.07
C TYR A 189 10.82 -4.82 8.84
N GLY A 190 11.01 -4.84 10.16
CA GLY A 190 10.46 -5.90 10.99
C GLY A 190 8.92 -5.88 11.04
N ALA A 191 8.32 -4.69 11.02
CA ALA A 191 6.88 -4.53 10.95
C ALA A 191 6.33 -4.99 9.59
N GLU A 192 6.99 -4.62 8.48
CA GLU A 192 6.64 -5.07 7.13
C GLU A 192 6.71 -6.60 7.03
N LEU A 193 7.83 -7.18 7.46
CA LEU A 193 8.02 -8.63 7.45
C LEU A 193 6.92 -9.35 8.22
N ASN A 194 6.64 -8.91 9.45
CA ASN A 194 5.62 -9.53 10.29
C ASN A 194 4.23 -9.42 9.65
N ALA A 195 3.87 -8.24 9.17
CA ALA A 195 2.56 -8.01 8.58
C ALA A 195 2.37 -8.84 7.31
N ARG A 196 3.36 -8.89 6.43
CA ARG A 196 3.32 -9.66 5.19
C ARG A 196 3.31 -11.17 5.45
N MET A 197 4.25 -11.68 6.25
CA MET A 197 4.32 -13.12 6.53
C MET A 197 3.08 -13.64 7.27
N LEU A 198 2.55 -12.84 8.20
CA LEU A 198 1.32 -13.21 8.90
C LEU A 198 0.14 -13.22 7.92
N ARG A 199 0.03 -12.23 7.02
CA ARG A 199 -1.02 -12.22 5.99
C ARG A 199 -0.92 -13.41 5.03
N GLU A 200 0.28 -13.74 4.58
CA GLU A 200 0.52 -14.94 3.74
C GLU A 200 0.11 -16.24 4.46
N LEU A 201 0.38 -16.33 5.77
CA LEU A 201 0.03 -17.48 6.59
C LEU A 201 -1.49 -17.62 6.79
N VAL A 202 -2.15 -16.53 7.19
CA VAL A 202 -3.54 -16.59 7.64
C VAL A 202 -4.57 -16.56 6.49
N GLY A 203 -4.21 -15.98 5.34
CA GLY A 203 -5.17 -15.73 4.25
C GLY A 203 -6.42 -15.02 4.76
N GLU A 204 -7.59 -15.62 4.54
CA GLU A 204 -8.89 -15.11 4.99
C GLU A 204 -9.33 -15.69 6.36
N THR A 205 -8.51 -16.48 7.03
CA THR A 205 -8.83 -17.03 8.34
C THR A 205 -8.82 -15.91 9.39
N PRO A 206 -9.78 -15.86 10.32
CA PRO A 206 -9.78 -14.88 11.40
C PRO A 206 -8.43 -14.85 12.15
N VAL A 207 -7.96 -13.66 12.44
CA VAL A 207 -6.66 -13.47 13.10
C VAL A 207 -6.68 -12.34 14.12
N VAL A 208 -5.95 -12.53 15.22
CA VAL A 208 -5.59 -11.47 16.17
C VAL A 208 -4.08 -11.52 16.43
N LEU A 209 -3.41 -10.43 16.12
CA LEU A 209 -2.00 -10.20 16.42
C LEU A 209 -1.88 -9.25 17.61
N VAL A 210 -1.24 -9.68 18.67
CA VAL A 210 -1.03 -8.91 19.88
C VAL A 210 0.45 -8.69 20.17
N GLY A 211 0.78 -7.68 20.95
CA GLY A 211 2.15 -7.51 21.38
C GLY A 211 2.50 -6.16 21.95
N ASP A 212 3.74 -6.06 22.42
CA ASP A 212 4.45 -4.81 22.63
C ASP A 212 5.19 -4.46 21.32
N PHE A 213 4.68 -3.50 20.60
CA PHE A 213 5.23 -3.10 19.32
C PHE A 213 6.35 -2.07 19.43
N ASN A 214 6.60 -1.56 20.65
CA ASN A 214 7.60 -0.54 20.91
C ASN A 214 7.50 0.68 19.97
N MET A 215 6.31 0.94 19.47
CA MET A 215 5.99 2.06 18.59
C MET A 215 4.83 2.87 19.15
N HIS A 216 4.73 4.10 18.73
CA HIS A 216 3.57 4.95 18.93
C HIS A 216 2.88 5.17 17.57
N ARG A 217 1.56 5.40 17.53
CA ARG A 217 0.85 5.67 16.27
C ARG A 217 1.44 6.81 15.46
N SER A 218 2.12 7.76 16.10
CA SER A 218 2.84 8.84 15.41
C SER A 218 4.12 8.37 14.66
N HIS A 219 4.57 7.14 14.88
CA HIS A 219 5.61 6.50 14.06
C HIS A 219 4.94 5.86 12.84
N GLU A 220 4.50 6.70 11.95
CA GLU A 220 3.62 6.36 10.84
C GLU A 220 4.17 5.21 10.00
N ASP A 221 5.47 5.15 9.78
CA ASP A 221 6.09 4.14 8.93
C ASP A 221 5.92 2.71 9.48
N THR A 222 6.21 2.51 10.76
CA THR A 222 6.07 1.20 11.41
C THR A 222 4.61 0.81 11.59
N TYR A 223 3.77 1.75 12.05
CA TYR A 223 2.36 1.49 12.31
C TYR A 223 1.59 1.17 11.03
N ARG A 224 1.88 1.89 9.95
CA ARG A 224 1.23 1.72 8.66
C ARG A 224 1.49 0.37 8.02
N ASN A 225 2.66 -0.25 8.28
CA ASN A 225 2.97 -1.60 7.83
C ASN A 225 1.94 -2.61 8.35
N TYR A 226 1.56 -2.54 9.63
CA TYR A 226 0.52 -3.41 10.18
C TYR A 226 -0.86 -3.05 9.64
N MET A 227 -1.18 -1.75 9.57
CA MET A 227 -2.47 -1.28 9.06
C MET A 227 -2.68 -1.58 7.56
N SER A 228 -1.61 -1.87 6.81
CA SER A 228 -1.73 -2.29 5.42
C SER A 228 -2.34 -3.69 5.26
N GLN A 229 -2.27 -4.52 6.31
CA GLN A 229 -2.71 -5.91 6.29
C GLN A 229 -3.81 -6.21 7.31
N PHE A 230 -3.90 -5.45 8.40
CA PHE A 230 -4.78 -5.69 9.54
C PHE A 230 -5.42 -4.39 10.01
N TYR A 231 -6.36 -4.48 10.93
CA TYR A 231 -7.05 -3.36 11.56
C TYR A 231 -6.64 -3.23 13.03
N ASP A 232 -6.47 -2.01 13.54
CA ASP A 232 -6.22 -1.79 14.97
C ASP A 232 -7.55 -1.76 15.74
N ALA A 233 -7.69 -2.66 16.71
CA ALA A 233 -8.89 -2.75 17.54
C ALA A 233 -9.22 -1.44 18.27
N ALA A 234 -8.22 -0.63 18.61
CA ALA A 234 -8.45 0.65 19.28
C ALA A 234 -9.14 1.70 18.40
N LEU A 235 -9.06 1.58 17.08
CA LEU A 235 -9.74 2.49 16.13
C LEU A 235 -11.23 2.10 15.94
N HIS A 236 -11.59 0.86 16.25
CA HIS A 236 -12.91 0.32 15.99
C HIS A 236 -13.70 0.00 17.25
N THR A 237 -13.16 0.36 18.42
CA THR A 237 -13.82 0.18 19.71
C THR A 237 -13.64 1.41 20.57
N THR A 238 -14.56 1.59 21.54
CA THR A 238 -14.32 2.55 22.62
C THR A 238 -13.34 1.94 23.61
N THR A 239 -12.22 2.63 23.84
CA THR A 239 -11.24 2.23 24.86
C THR A 239 -11.69 2.72 26.24
N THR A 240 -11.68 1.83 27.23
CA THR A 240 -11.94 2.13 28.63
C THR A 240 -10.71 1.79 29.49
N CYS A 241 -10.60 2.45 30.63
CA CYS A 241 -9.62 2.11 31.67
C CYS A 241 -10.34 1.46 32.86
N ASN A 242 -9.90 0.28 33.25
CA ASN A 242 -10.58 -0.49 34.30
C ASN A 242 -9.54 -1.07 35.28
N PRO A 243 -9.71 -0.94 36.61
CA PRO A 243 -10.84 -0.28 37.29
C PRO A 243 -10.61 1.23 37.49
N LYS A 244 -9.41 1.74 37.32
CA LYS A 244 -9.05 3.11 37.75
C LYS A 244 -8.25 3.83 36.65
N GLY A 245 -8.42 5.14 36.62
CA GLY A 245 -7.66 6.04 35.79
C GLY A 245 -8.40 6.50 34.54
N ASN A 246 -7.84 7.51 33.91
CA ASN A 246 -8.28 8.03 32.61
C ASN A 246 -7.05 8.20 31.76
N ILE A 247 -6.39 7.08 31.47
CA ILE A 247 -5.15 7.03 30.68
C ILE A 247 -5.43 6.49 29.28
N THR A 248 -4.63 6.94 28.32
CA THR A 248 -4.69 6.52 26.91
C THR A 248 -3.43 5.81 26.45
N HIS A 249 -2.52 5.51 27.39
CA HIS A 249 -1.24 4.86 27.14
C HIS A 249 -1.14 3.51 27.86
N THR A 250 -0.32 2.63 27.38
CA THR A 250 -0.12 1.28 27.95
C THR A 250 1.14 1.17 28.81
N GLY A 251 2.16 1.99 28.56
CA GLY A 251 3.30 2.10 29.48
C GLY A 251 2.90 2.71 30.81
N SER A 252 3.25 2.09 31.94
CA SER A 252 2.96 2.57 33.30
C SER A 252 4.14 3.26 33.97
N ASN A 253 5.33 3.01 33.48
CA ASN A 253 6.58 3.40 34.15
C ASN A 253 6.60 2.97 35.65
N TRP A 254 6.01 1.82 35.95
CA TRP A 254 5.82 1.25 37.29
C TRP A 254 4.84 1.99 38.20
N TYR A 255 4.22 3.07 37.77
CA TYR A 255 3.27 3.80 38.59
C TYR A 255 1.82 3.30 38.38
N PRO A 256 1.02 3.20 39.47
CA PRO A 256 -0.44 3.02 39.34
C PRO A 256 -1.06 4.12 38.49
N ALA A 257 -2.12 3.82 37.77
CA ALA A 257 -2.79 4.76 36.85
C ALA A 257 -3.33 6.03 37.56
N THR A 258 -3.54 5.98 38.87
CA THR A 258 -3.97 7.12 39.68
C THR A 258 -2.82 8.02 40.15
N ASN A 259 -1.56 7.61 39.93
CA ASN A 259 -0.37 8.37 40.31
C ASN A 259 -0.06 9.43 39.24
N ALA A 260 0.21 10.66 39.70
CA ALA A 260 0.55 11.77 38.77
C ALA A 260 1.83 11.54 37.92
N ASN A 261 2.72 10.64 38.35
CA ASN A 261 3.91 10.25 37.62
C ASN A 261 3.66 9.06 36.67
N CYS A 262 2.46 8.51 36.62
CA CYS A 262 2.08 7.51 35.64
C CYS A 262 2.08 8.18 34.26
N SER A 263 3.04 7.81 33.48
CA SER A 263 3.25 8.37 32.13
C SER A 263 3.88 7.30 31.23
N GLY A 264 3.60 7.36 30.00
CA GLY A 264 4.13 6.45 29.01
C GLY A 264 3.53 6.71 27.64
N SER A 265 3.88 5.87 26.70
CA SER A 265 3.28 5.85 25.37
C SER A 265 2.39 4.62 25.23
N GLU A 266 1.55 4.61 24.23
CA GLU A 266 0.84 3.42 23.81
C GLU A 266 1.80 2.55 23.01
N PHE A 267 2.18 1.39 23.53
CA PHE A 267 3.11 0.45 22.91
C PHE A 267 2.47 -0.90 22.61
N ASP A 268 1.38 -1.21 23.32
CA ASP A 268 0.73 -2.51 23.29
C ASP A 268 -0.55 -2.45 22.45
N TYR A 269 -0.54 -3.13 21.30
CA TYR A 269 -1.63 -3.11 20.33
C TYR A 269 -2.25 -4.49 20.15
N GLN A 270 -3.45 -4.50 19.59
CA GLN A 270 -4.10 -5.68 19.03
C GLN A 270 -4.56 -5.36 17.62
N PHE A 271 -3.88 -5.94 16.63
CA PHE A 271 -4.28 -5.92 15.24
C PHE A 271 -5.11 -7.16 14.93
N TYR A 272 -6.11 -7.01 14.07
CA TYR A 272 -7.05 -8.09 13.79
C TYR A 272 -7.54 -8.06 12.33
N ASP A 273 -8.10 -9.20 11.88
CA ASP A 273 -8.87 -9.30 10.65
C ASP A 273 -9.86 -10.45 10.73
N ASN A 274 -11.01 -10.36 10.01
CA ASN A 274 -12.08 -11.35 9.94
C ASN A 274 -12.67 -11.81 11.29
N ILE A 275 -12.58 -10.95 12.30
CA ILE A 275 -13.18 -11.09 13.62
C ILE A 275 -13.65 -9.71 14.11
N VAL A 276 -14.74 -9.63 14.86
CA VAL A 276 -15.33 -8.37 15.29
C VAL A 276 -14.85 -7.97 16.68
N PRO A 277 -14.14 -6.85 16.85
CA PRO A 277 -13.83 -6.30 18.17
C PRO A 277 -15.09 -5.63 18.75
N LEU A 278 -15.43 -5.96 19.98
CA LEU A 278 -16.61 -5.43 20.68
C LEU A 278 -16.27 -4.31 21.67
N SER A 279 -15.17 -4.47 22.40
CA SER A 279 -14.69 -3.48 23.37
C SER A 279 -13.19 -3.65 23.62
N ARG A 280 -12.53 -2.56 23.98
CA ARG A 280 -11.11 -2.53 24.38
C ARG A 280 -10.98 -1.95 25.80
N GLU A 281 -10.18 -2.58 26.64
CA GLU A 281 -9.90 -2.13 27.99
C GLU A 281 -8.40 -2.09 28.24
N ILE A 282 -7.89 -0.97 28.79
CA ILE A 282 -6.57 -0.91 29.41
C ILE A 282 -6.81 -1.28 30.88
N ILE A 283 -6.20 -2.37 31.35
CA ILE A 283 -6.40 -2.88 32.70
C ILE A 283 -5.39 -2.21 33.62
N THR A 284 -5.88 -1.35 34.46
CA THR A 284 -5.08 -0.53 35.39
C THR A 284 -5.09 -1.05 36.85
N GLU A 285 -5.47 -2.33 37.04
CA GLU A 285 -5.53 -2.97 38.34
C GLU A 285 -4.14 -3.07 39.01
N ASP A 286 -4.01 -2.47 40.16
CA ASP A 286 -2.78 -2.42 40.95
C ASP A 286 -2.83 -3.26 42.25
N TYR A 287 -4.00 -3.79 42.59
CA TYR A 287 -4.26 -4.51 43.84
C TYR A 287 -3.85 -3.70 45.08
N ASN A 288 -4.00 -2.37 45.05
CA ASN A 288 -3.56 -1.41 46.08
C ASN A 288 -2.05 -1.50 46.40
N ARG A 289 -1.23 -1.91 45.45
CA ARG A 289 0.23 -1.90 45.57
C ARG A 289 0.76 -0.47 45.39
N ALA A 290 1.94 -0.21 45.92
CA ALA A 290 2.65 1.06 45.73
C ALA A 290 3.07 1.29 44.27
N ILE A 291 3.22 0.19 43.53
CA ILE A 291 3.60 0.21 42.09
C ILE A 291 2.66 -0.70 41.31
N ALA A 292 2.54 -0.43 40.02
CA ALA A 292 1.85 -1.31 39.07
C ALA A 292 2.53 -2.70 39.00
N PRO A 293 1.80 -3.78 38.69
CA PRO A 293 2.36 -5.13 38.59
C PRO A 293 3.43 -5.30 37.49
N SER A 294 3.42 -4.43 36.49
CA SER A 294 4.44 -4.32 35.45
C SER A 294 4.67 -2.85 35.10
N ASP A 295 5.72 -2.54 34.36
CA ASP A 295 5.90 -1.22 33.71
C ASP A 295 4.98 -1.01 32.50
N HIS A 296 4.18 -2.03 32.13
CA HIS A 296 3.08 -1.97 31.18
C HIS A 296 1.76 -2.35 31.84
N PHE A 297 0.68 -1.76 31.30
CA PHE A 297 -0.69 -2.19 31.58
C PHE A 297 -1.17 -3.17 30.52
N PRO A 298 -1.82 -4.29 30.90
CA PRO A 298 -2.37 -5.20 29.89
C PRO A 298 -3.51 -4.55 29.13
N VAL A 299 -3.64 -4.94 27.86
CA VAL A 299 -4.76 -4.55 26.99
C VAL A 299 -5.62 -5.76 26.72
N LEU A 300 -6.89 -5.69 27.09
CA LEU A 300 -7.91 -6.70 26.82
C LEU A 300 -8.84 -6.20 25.73
N VAL A 301 -9.06 -7.03 24.71
CA VAL A 301 -10.11 -6.80 23.72
C VAL A 301 -11.08 -7.99 23.72
N ARG A 302 -12.37 -7.69 23.71
CA ARG A 302 -13.42 -8.68 23.53
C ARG A 302 -13.73 -8.80 22.05
N TYR A 303 -13.74 -10.02 21.55
CA TYR A 303 -14.03 -10.34 20.14
C TYR A 303 -15.21 -11.27 20.00
N LYS A 304 -15.85 -11.23 18.86
CA LYS A 304 -16.84 -12.22 18.43
C LYS A 304 -16.51 -12.68 17.01
N PHE A 305 -16.57 -14.00 16.76
CA PHE A 305 -16.53 -14.50 15.38
C PHE A 305 -17.76 -14.02 14.63
N GLN A 306 -17.57 -13.68 13.37
CA GLN A 306 -18.70 -13.30 12.51
C GLN A 306 -19.54 -14.56 12.21
N ASP A 307 -20.86 -14.44 12.33
CA ASP A 307 -21.78 -15.56 12.03
C ASP A 307 -21.81 -15.89 10.52
N THR A 308 -21.35 -15.02 9.68
CA THR A 308 -21.00 -15.17 8.27
C THR A 308 -20.23 -13.94 7.82
N PRO A 309 -18.99 -14.05 7.34
CA PRO A 309 -18.30 -12.92 6.73
C PRO A 309 -18.68 -12.84 5.27
N SER A 310 -19.76 -12.18 4.97
CA SER A 310 -19.92 -11.56 3.65
C SER A 310 -19.79 -10.08 3.90
N PRO A 311 -18.81 -9.36 3.29
CA PRO A 311 -18.92 -7.93 3.25
C PRO A 311 -20.30 -7.60 2.68
N THR A 312 -21.04 -6.74 3.38
CA THR A 312 -22.36 -6.33 2.95
C THR A 312 -22.20 -5.50 1.68
N SER A 313 -23.11 -5.67 0.74
CA SER A 313 -23.13 -4.84 -0.46
C SER A 313 -24.34 -3.93 -0.48
N TYR A 314 -24.14 -2.72 -1.00
CA TYR A 314 -25.18 -1.72 -1.17
C TYR A 314 -25.31 -1.39 -2.65
N GLN A 315 -26.52 -1.32 -3.15
CA GLN A 315 -26.82 -0.90 -4.52
C GLN A 315 -27.46 0.49 -4.48
N VAL A 316 -26.87 1.47 -5.16
CA VAL A 316 -27.31 2.85 -5.11
C VAL A 316 -27.49 3.41 -6.52
N THR A 317 -28.58 4.16 -6.72
CA THR A 317 -28.96 4.74 -8.02
C THR A 317 -28.92 6.27 -8.04
N ASN A 318 -28.71 6.89 -6.88
CA ASN A 318 -28.67 8.35 -6.71
C ASN A 318 -27.78 8.75 -5.50
N THR A 319 -27.56 10.05 -5.36
CA THR A 319 -26.68 10.62 -4.32
C THR A 319 -27.18 10.36 -2.90
N ASP A 320 -28.48 10.44 -2.65
CA ASP A 320 -29.02 10.25 -1.28
C ASP A 320 -28.82 8.80 -0.83
N GLU A 321 -29.08 7.85 -1.69
CA GLU A 321 -28.80 6.42 -1.43
C GLU A 321 -27.31 6.16 -1.20
N LEU A 322 -26.43 6.80 -1.98
CA LEU A 322 -24.98 6.70 -1.82
C LEU A 322 -24.55 7.18 -0.43
N LEU A 323 -25.00 8.36 0.01
CA LEU A 323 -24.63 8.91 1.32
C LEU A 323 -25.16 8.05 2.47
N VAL A 324 -26.36 7.49 2.33
CA VAL A 324 -26.94 6.55 3.32
C VAL A 324 -26.13 5.26 3.36
N ALA A 325 -25.72 4.72 2.22
CA ALA A 325 -24.89 3.51 2.14
C ALA A 325 -23.54 3.73 2.82
N VAL A 326 -22.84 4.84 2.51
CA VAL A 326 -21.57 5.19 3.16
C VAL A 326 -21.71 5.31 4.69
N ALA A 327 -22.81 5.92 5.16
CA ALA A 327 -23.02 6.08 6.60
C ALA A 327 -23.34 4.78 7.35
N LYS A 328 -23.86 3.78 6.66
CA LYS A 328 -24.21 2.45 7.21
C LYS A 328 -23.13 1.41 7.03
N ALA A 329 -22.25 1.63 6.07
CA ALA A 329 -21.26 0.65 5.68
C ALA A 329 -20.32 0.30 6.83
N THR A 330 -19.96 -0.96 6.88
CA THR A 330 -18.99 -1.54 7.80
C THR A 330 -17.70 -1.89 7.03
N MET A 331 -16.73 -2.46 7.72
CA MET A 331 -15.42 -2.77 7.19
C MET A 331 -15.50 -3.66 5.95
N ASN A 332 -14.80 -3.26 4.89
CA ASN A 332 -14.70 -3.98 3.61
C ASN A 332 -16.02 -4.10 2.82
N ASP A 333 -17.06 -3.38 3.20
CA ASP A 333 -18.30 -3.37 2.43
C ASP A 333 -18.08 -2.78 1.03
N THR A 334 -18.92 -3.21 0.09
CA THR A 334 -18.90 -2.76 -1.30
C THR A 334 -20.16 -1.96 -1.62
N ILE A 335 -19.98 -0.79 -2.23
CA ILE A 335 -21.06 0.06 -2.71
C ILE A 335 -21.05 0.04 -4.23
N TYR A 336 -22.10 -0.55 -4.81
CA TYR A 336 -22.33 -0.59 -6.25
C TYR A 336 -23.15 0.62 -6.69
N LEU A 337 -22.67 1.34 -7.69
CA LEU A 337 -23.32 2.55 -8.21
C LEU A 337 -23.84 2.28 -9.62
N ALA A 338 -25.13 2.56 -9.83
CA ALA A 338 -25.67 2.58 -11.18
C ALA A 338 -24.99 3.68 -12.01
N GLN A 339 -24.89 3.46 -13.32
CA GLN A 339 -24.42 4.48 -14.26
C GLN A 339 -25.29 5.75 -14.14
N GLY A 340 -24.66 6.89 -14.00
CA GLY A 340 -25.33 8.17 -13.82
C GLY A 340 -24.45 9.24 -13.21
N GLU A 341 -25.06 10.39 -12.91
CA GLU A 341 -24.40 11.51 -12.25
C GLU A 341 -24.81 11.60 -10.77
N TYR A 342 -23.83 11.70 -9.90
CA TYR A 342 -23.98 11.84 -8.46
C TYR A 342 -23.42 13.21 -8.06
N GLU A 343 -24.31 14.17 -7.86
CA GLU A 343 -23.93 15.51 -7.43
C GLU A 343 -23.85 15.59 -5.91
N LEU A 344 -22.69 15.95 -5.39
CA LEU A 344 -22.38 15.96 -3.97
C LEU A 344 -22.39 17.38 -3.40
N ASP A 345 -23.02 17.55 -2.26
CA ASP A 345 -23.00 18.80 -1.48
C ASP A 345 -21.91 18.76 -0.38
N ALA A 346 -21.40 17.57 -0.07
CA ALA A 346 -20.36 17.33 0.94
C ALA A 346 -19.34 16.30 0.47
N THR A 347 -18.13 16.39 1.01
CA THR A 347 -17.07 15.40 0.80
C THR A 347 -17.47 14.06 1.44
N ILE A 348 -17.31 12.97 0.73
CA ILE A 348 -17.48 11.61 1.24
C ILE A 348 -16.27 11.28 2.15
N GLN A 349 -16.57 11.02 3.42
CA GLN A 349 -15.56 10.69 4.45
C GLN A 349 -15.91 9.39 5.16
N PRO A 350 -15.62 8.22 4.59
CA PRO A 350 -15.86 6.95 5.25
C PRO A 350 -15.02 6.82 6.53
N THR A 351 -15.57 6.16 7.53
CA THR A 351 -14.86 5.83 8.77
C THR A 351 -14.43 4.36 8.82
N VAL A 352 -14.45 3.70 7.68
CA VAL A 352 -14.05 2.30 7.46
C VAL A 352 -13.47 2.15 6.05
N SER A 353 -12.74 1.07 5.82
CA SER A 353 -12.27 0.71 4.48
C SER A 353 -13.43 0.27 3.60
N LEU A 354 -13.53 0.82 2.39
CA LEU A 354 -14.65 0.57 1.47
C LEU A 354 -14.18 0.35 0.03
N THR A 355 -15.01 -0.39 -0.70
CA THR A 355 -14.92 -0.53 -2.15
C THR A 355 -16.12 0.13 -2.82
N PHE A 356 -15.88 0.90 -3.87
CA PHE A 356 -16.92 1.50 -4.72
C PHE A 356 -16.78 0.96 -6.14
N VAL A 357 -17.87 0.46 -6.69
CA VAL A 357 -17.91 -0.10 -8.06
C VAL A 357 -19.00 0.60 -8.87
N GLY A 358 -18.56 1.43 -9.80
CA GLY A 358 -19.50 2.19 -10.66
C GLY A 358 -19.83 1.50 -11.96
N GLY A 359 -20.75 2.13 -12.70
CA GLY A 359 -21.04 1.80 -14.08
C GLY A 359 -22.12 0.76 -14.30
N TYR A 360 -22.79 0.29 -13.26
CA TYR A 360 -23.86 -0.69 -13.38
C TYR A 360 -25.10 -0.14 -14.10
N ASP A 361 -25.86 -1.01 -14.74
CA ASP A 361 -27.23 -0.70 -15.12
C ASP A 361 -28.10 -0.51 -13.86
N LYS A 362 -29.33 0.00 -14.01
CA LYS A 362 -30.23 0.24 -12.87
C LYS A 362 -30.74 -1.01 -12.18
N GLN A 363 -30.57 -2.16 -12.78
CA GLN A 363 -30.91 -3.48 -12.26
C GLN A 363 -29.72 -4.15 -11.57
N PHE A 364 -28.51 -3.56 -11.68
CA PHE A 364 -27.26 -4.10 -11.17
C PHE A 364 -26.90 -5.49 -11.73
N SER A 365 -27.31 -5.74 -12.98
CA SER A 365 -27.01 -6.97 -13.70
C SER A 365 -25.67 -6.88 -14.45
N ASP A 366 -25.39 -5.74 -15.08
CA ASP A 366 -24.22 -5.55 -15.94
C ASP A 366 -23.54 -4.20 -15.72
N VAL A 367 -22.22 -4.16 -15.95
CA VAL A 367 -21.45 -2.92 -16.03
C VAL A 367 -21.57 -2.36 -17.45
N VAL A 368 -22.31 -1.27 -17.61
CA VAL A 368 -22.62 -0.65 -18.91
C VAL A 368 -21.90 0.68 -19.17
N GLY A 369 -21.11 1.15 -18.22
CA GLY A 369 -20.39 2.40 -18.35
C GLY A 369 -19.63 2.82 -17.10
N VAL A 370 -19.70 4.10 -16.73
CA VAL A 370 -19.09 4.69 -15.55
C VAL A 370 -20.11 5.46 -14.73
N SER A 371 -19.90 5.52 -13.41
CA SER A 371 -20.68 6.41 -12.54
C SER A 371 -19.86 7.66 -12.26
N LYS A 372 -20.48 8.82 -12.42
CA LYS A 372 -19.82 10.11 -12.35
C LYS A 372 -20.13 10.81 -11.03
N LEU A 373 -19.11 11.09 -10.25
CA LEU A 373 -19.20 11.80 -8.97
C LEU A 373 -18.60 13.20 -9.13
N ARG A 374 -19.39 14.22 -8.82
CA ARG A 374 -18.90 15.60 -8.87
C ARG A 374 -19.40 16.42 -7.70
N GLN A 375 -18.61 17.40 -7.30
CA GLN A 375 -19.01 18.38 -6.31
C GLN A 375 -19.81 19.52 -6.94
N LYS A 376 -20.86 19.96 -6.27
CA LYS A 376 -21.59 21.19 -6.64
C LYS A 376 -20.78 22.45 -6.32
N GLU A 377 -19.95 22.38 -5.28
CA GLU A 377 -19.07 23.46 -4.84
C GLU A 377 -17.61 23.03 -4.96
N ALA A 378 -16.67 23.96 -4.79
CA ALA A 378 -15.23 23.71 -4.82
C ALA A 378 -14.77 22.92 -3.58
N LYS A 379 -15.04 21.61 -3.56
CA LYS A 379 -14.68 20.66 -2.49
C LYS A 379 -14.11 19.38 -3.08
N GLN A 380 -13.50 18.57 -2.23
CA GLN A 380 -13.04 17.21 -2.58
C GLN A 380 -14.23 16.25 -2.71
N VAL A 381 -14.14 15.27 -3.61
CA VAL A 381 -15.15 14.19 -3.70
C VAL A 381 -14.96 13.22 -2.53
N PHE A 382 -13.72 12.76 -2.33
CA PHE A 382 -13.35 11.87 -1.23
C PHE A 382 -12.26 12.46 -0.34
N ASN A 383 -12.39 12.26 0.95
CA ASN A 383 -11.32 12.45 1.92
C ASN A 383 -11.29 11.23 2.85
N ILE A 384 -10.31 10.36 2.66
CA ILE A 384 -10.18 9.11 3.41
C ILE A 384 -9.30 9.37 4.62
N PRO A 385 -9.84 9.21 5.83
CA PRO A 385 -9.08 9.38 7.05
C PRO A 385 -7.90 8.42 7.18
N GLN A 386 -7.05 8.73 8.12
CA GLN A 386 -5.87 7.95 8.43
C GLN A 386 -6.20 6.46 8.63
N TYR A 387 -5.38 5.60 8.03
CA TYR A 387 -5.37 4.14 8.18
C TYR A 387 -6.46 3.35 7.43
N TYR A 388 -7.42 3.97 6.79
CA TYR A 388 -8.40 3.22 5.99
C TYR A 388 -7.91 3.01 4.56
N SER A 389 -8.42 1.95 3.94
CA SER A 389 -8.17 1.63 2.54
C SER A 389 -9.35 2.04 1.66
N LEU A 390 -9.05 2.38 0.42
CA LEU A 390 -10.06 2.71 -0.58
C LEU A 390 -9.79 1.96 -1.87
N THR A 391 -10.83 1.32 -2.40
CA THR A 391 -10.79 0.74 -3.74
C THR A 391 -11.91 1.33 -4.60
N LEU A 392 -11.56 1.80 -5.79
CA LEU A 392 -12.48 2.40 -6.75
C LEU A 392 -12.42 1.67 -8.09
N TYR A 393 -13.60 1.34 -8.64
CA TYR A 393 -13.76 0.77 -9.96
C TYR A 393 -14.75 1.58 -10.80
N ASN A 394 -14.44 1.84 -12.06
CA ASN A 394 -15.34 2.41 -13.07
C ASN A 394 -16.00 3.73 -12.62
N LEU A 395 -15.27 4.60 -11.94
CA LEU A 395 -15.75 5.90 -11.50
C LEU A 395 -15.09 7.03 -12.28
N HIS A 396 -15.88 8.07 -12.57
CA HIS A 396 -15.38 9.35 -13.04
C HIS A 396 -15.56 10.42 -11.96
N LEU A 397 -14.46 10.89 -11.40
CA LEU A 397 -14.42 11.98 -10.43
C LEU A 397 -14.06 13.27 -11.17
N GLU A 398 -14.85 14.33 -10.99
CA GLU A 398 -14.58 15.58 -11.70
C GLU A 398 -14.87 16.84 -10.87
N ASN A 399 -14.28 17.97 -11.31
CA ASN A 399 -14.55 19.32 -10.81
C ASN A 399 -14.27 19.49 -9.29
N GLY A 400 -13.33 18.75 -8.76
CA GLY A 400 -12.95 18.87 -7.36
C GLY A 400 -12.01 20.05 -7.08
N SER A 401 -11.96 20.47 -5.83
CA SER A 401 -11.04 21.52 -5.38
C SER A 401 -10.59 21.31 -3.95
N SER A 402 -9.32 21.64 -3.69
CA SER A 402 -8.75 21.59 -2.34
C SER A 402 -7.92 22.84 -2.03
N THR A 403 -8.09 23.34 -0.81
CA THR A 403 -7.21 24.34 -0.20
C THR A 403 -6.40 23.76 0.95
N SER A 404 -6.55 22.47 1.22
CA SER A 404 -5.80 21.75 2.26
C SER A 404 -4.31 21.73 1.95
N ALA A 405 -3.48 21.77 2.98
CA ALA A 405 -2.03 21.60 2.85
C ALA A 405 -1.64 20.27 2.21
N LEU A 406 -2.43 19.21 2.42
CA LEU A 406 -2.23 17.91 1.82
C LEU A 406 -2.65 17.87 0.34
N GLY A 407 -3.54 18.74 -0.12
CA GLY A 407 -3.98 18.78 -1.52
C GLY A 407 -5.10 17.79 -1.83
N GLY A 408 -5.06 17.16 -3.01
CA GLY A 408 -6.05 16.21 -3.48
C GLY A 408 -7.39 16.86 -3.86
N GLY A 409 -7.44 17.52 -5.02
CA GLY A 409 -8.65 18.23 -5.45
C GLY A 409 -9.89 17.35 -5.53
N LEU A 410 -9.75 16.11 -5.92
CA LEU A 410 -10.84 15.12 -5.99
C LEU A 410 -10.77 14.10 -4.87
N LEU A 411 -9.58 13.55 -4.62
CA LEU A 411 -9.36 12.50 -3.63
C LEU A 411 -8.14 12.81 -2.79
N ALA A 412 -8.31 12.84 -1.48
CA ALA A 412 -7.20 12.79 -0.54
C ALA A 412 -7.31 11.51 0.30
N ILE A 413 -6.23 10.77 0.39
CA ILE A 413 -6.11 9.58 1.22
C ILE A 413 -4.83 9.61 2.03
N ASN A 414 -4.97 9.43 3.34
CA ASN A 414 -3.86 9.18 4.27
C ASN A 414 -4.10 7.80 4.90
N GLY A 415 -4.02 6.76 4.08
CA GLY A 415 -4.55 5.44 4.41
C GLY A 415 -3.54 4.31 4.30
N SER A 416 -4.07 3.10 4.38
CA SER A 416 -3.27 1.89 4.23
C SER A 416 -3.07 1.52 2.78
N LYS A 417 -4.16 1.37 2.02
CA LYS A 417 -4.10 1.01 0.60
C LYS A 417 -5.01 1.87 -0.25
N LEU A 418 -4.55 2.17 -1.45
CA LEU A 418 -5.37 2.77 -2.50
C LEU A 418 -5.30 1.90 -3.74
N ASN A 419 -6.46 1.45 -4.22
CA ASN A 419 -6.56 0.74 -5.48
C ASN A 419 -7.54 1.48 -6.40
N LEU A 420 -7.11 1.80 -7.61
CA LEU A 420 -7.89 2.47 -8.63
C LEU A 420 -7.89 1.64 -9.91
N TYR A 421 -9.08 1.30 -10.41
CA TYR A 421 -9.25 0.52 -11.63
C TYR A 421 -10.26 1.18 -12.57
N ASN A 422 -9.87 1.41 -13.82
CA ASN A 422 -10.74 1.97 -14.85
C ASN A 422 -11.40 3.31 -14.43
N CYS A 423 -10.68 4.15 -13.68
CA CYS A 423 -11.20 5.41 -13.18
C CYS A 423 -10.72 6.59 -14.01
N ARG A 424 -11.54 7.64 -14.04
CA ARG A 424 -11.16 8.93 -14.62
C ARG A 424 -11.19 10.02 -13.57
N PHE A 425 -10.16 10.85 -13.55
CA PHE A 425 -10.05 12.06 -12.74
C PHE A 425 -9.90 13.24 -13.68
N SER A 426 -10.71 14.29 -13.52
CA SER A 426 -10.62 15.41 -14.46
C SER A 426 -11.04 16.74 -13.89
N ASN A 427 -10.47 17.82 -14.48
CA ASN A 427 -10.86 19.20 -14.25
C ASN A 427 -10.79 19.60 -12.77
N SER A 428 -9.79 19.19 -12.06
CA SER A 428 -9.63 19.46 -10.63
C SER A 428 -8.47 20.38 -10.33
N GLN A 429 -8.51 21.00 -9.15
CA GLN A 429 -7.49 21.96 -8.77
C GLN A 429 -7.14 21.89 -7.28
N SER A 430 -5.89 22.23 -6.99
CA SER A 430 -5.41 22.40 -5.62
C SER A 430 -4.56 23.66 -5.47
N THR A 431 -4.78 24.40 -4.39
CA THR A 431 -3.95 25.56 -4.05
C THR A 431 -2.59 25.18 -3.44
N THR A 432 -2.36 23.88 -3.27
CA THR A 432 -1.12 23.30 -2.72
C THR A 432 -0.61 22.18 -3.63
N ASN A 433 -0.61 20.95 -3.18
CA ASN A 433 -0.21 19.77 -3.93
C ASN A 433 -1.43 19.00 -4.47
N ALA A 434 -1.19 18.10 -5.43
CA ALA A 434 -2.17 17.16 -5.96
C ALA A 434 -3.45 17.82 -6.51
N GLY A 435 -3.48 18.10 -7.79
CA GLY A 435 -4.68 18.64 -8.44
C GLY A 435 -5.86 17.69 -8.32
N ALA A 436 -5.65 16.40 -8.59
CA ALA A 436 -6.67 15.35 -8.46
C ALA A 436 -6.49 14.50 -7.21
N LEU A 437 -5.36 13.81 -7.08
CA LEU A 437 -5.15 12.77 -6.09
C LEU A 437 -3.94 13.07 -5.19
N TYR A 438 -4.18 13.20 -3.89
CA TYR A 438 -3.15 13.09 -2.87
C TYR A 438 -3.21 11.69 -2.26
N ALA A 439 -2.12 10.93 -2.38
CA ALA A 439 -2.00 9.60 -1.82
C ALA A 439 -0.80 9.52 -0.87
N ASN A 440 -1.08 9.40 0.41
CA ASN A 440 -0.11 9.04 1.44
C ASN A 440 -0.52 7.66 1.98
N THR A 441 0.01 6.60 1.39
CA THR A 441 -0.43 5.22 1.61
C THR A 441 0.75 4.28 1.76
N HIS A 442 0.51 3.14 2.38
CA HIS A 442 1.48 2.05 2.37
C HIS A 442 1.65 1.50 0.95
N ASP A 443 0.56 1.13 0.31
CA ASP A 443 0.53 0.68 -1.07
C ASP A 443 -0.46 1.48 -1.92
N THR A 444 -0.03 1.86 -3.12
CA THR A 444 -0.90 2.46 -4.13
C THR A 444 -0.82 1.65 -5.41
N TYR A 445 -1.96 1.23 -5.91
CA TYR A 445 -2.12 0.53 -7.19
C TYR A 445 -3.10 1.28 -8.09
N ILE A 446 -2.68 1.65 -9.30
CA ILE A 446 -3.46 2.39 -10.29
C ILE A 446 -3.37 1.67 -11.63
N GLU A 447 -4.49 1.22 -12.17
CA GLU A 447 -4.56 0.49 -13.43
C GLU A 447 -5.64 1.06 -14.34
N ASN A 448 -5.29 1.28 -15.60
CA ASN A 448 -6.19 1.76 -16.66
C ASN A 448 -6.98 3.03 -16.27
N CYS A 449 -6.29 3.98 -15.64
CA CYS A 449 -6.88 5.24 -15.20
C CYS A 449 -6.49 6.41 -16.10
N VAL A 450 -7.33 7.45 -16.11
CA VAL A 450 -7.09 8.69 -16.87
C VAL A 450 -7.09 9.88 -15.92
N PHE A 451 -6.03 10.70 -15.99
CA PHE A 451 -5.88 11.95 -15.27
C PHE A 451 -5.75 13.10 -16.28
N ASP A 452 -6.76 13.95 -16.35
CA ASP A 452 -6.93 14.93 -17.43
C ASP A 452 -7.25 16.33 -16.92
N ASN A 453 -6.44 17.31 -17.31
CA ASN A 453 -6.66 18.72 -16.98
C ASN A 453 -6.74 19.01 -15.47
N ASP A 454 -5.88 18.37 -14.70
CA ASP A 454 -5.76 18.54 -13.26
C ASP A 454 -4.60 19.48 -12.93
N THR A 455 -4.80 20.40 -11.98
CA THR A 455 -3.80 21.43 -11.68
C THR A 455 -3.51 21.58 -10.20
N ALA A 456 -2.22 21.75 -9.86
CA ALA A 456 -1.77 22.06 -8.52
C ALA A 456 -0.85 23.28 -8.53
N LYS A 457 -0.80 24.00 -7.41
CA LYS A 457 0.09 25.14 -7.30
C LYS A 457 1.55 24.72 -7.18
N THR A 458 1.84 23.63 -6.45
CA THR A 458 3.21 23.24 -6.13
C THR A 458 3.63 21.94 -6.79
N SER A 459 3.16 20.79 -6.36
CA SER A 459 3.63 19.48 -6.84
C SER A 459 2.49 18.53 -7.15
N GLY A 460 2.69 17.69 -8.17
CA GLY A 460 1.71 16.71 -8.59
C GLY A 460 0.47 17.36 -9.22
N GLY A 461 0.57 17.82 -10.46
CA GLY A 461 -0.56 18.43 -11.16
C GLY A 461 -1.80 17.55 -11.11
N ALA A 462 -1.65 16.27 -11.44
CA ALA A 462 -2.66 15.26 -11.19
C ALA A 462 -2.44 14.55 -9.85
N ILE A 463 -1.32 13.86 -9.67
CA ILE A 463 -1.05 13.03 -8.49
C ILE A 463 0.16 13.52 -7.72
N TYR A 464 0.00 13.63 -6.40
CA TYR A 464 1.09 13.69 -5.43
C TYR A 464 1.04 12.43 -4.58
N ALA A 465 2.05 11.58 -4.69
CA ALA A 465 2.16 10.34 -3.97
C ALA A 465 3.29 10.37 -2.94
N GLU A 466 2.95 10.05 -1.70
CA GLU A 466 3.87 9.76 -0.59
C GLU A 466 3.66 8.29 -0.21
N THR A 467 4.27 7.39 -0.96
CA THR A 467 4.09 5.96 -0.78
C THR A 467 5.26 5.39 0.00
N MET A 468 5.00 4.54 0.97
CA MET A 468 6.04 3.97 1.82
C MET A 468 6.62 2.67 1.28
N GLU A 469 5.76 1.73 0.86
CA GLU A 469 6.20 0.41 0.39
C GLU A 469 6.18 0.35 -1.13
N SER A 470 5.01 0.44 -1.75
CA SER A 470 4.90 0.29 -3.19
C SER A 470 3.98 1.29 -3.87
N LEU A 471 4.42 1.78 -5.03
CA LEU A 471 3.59 2.48 -6.01
C LEU A 471 3.64 1.72 -7.33
N THR A 472 2.51 1.21 -7.76
CA THR A 472 2.36 0.58 -9.07
C THR A 472 1.34 1.34 -9.90
N ILE A 473 1.75 1.80 -11.10
CA ILE A 473 0.88 2.49 -12.06
C ILE A 473 1.05 1.82 -13.40
N ILE A 474 -0.04 1.27 -13.93
CA ILE A 474 -0.05 0.49 -15.16
C ILE A 474 -1.15 0.99 -16.09
N ASP A 475 -0.90 0.99 -17.42
CA ASP A 475 -1.89 1.27 -18.49
C ASP A 475 -2.65 2.60 -18.34
N SER A 476 -2.08 3.57 -17.63
CA SER A 476 -2.74 4.81 -17.28
C SER A 476 -2.27 5.99 -18.11
N LYS A 477 -3.11 7.02 -18.20
CA LYS A 477 -2.90 8.19 -19.06
C LYS A 477 -2.93 9.46 -18.24
N PHE A 478 -1.95 10.32 -18.47
CA PHE A 478 -1.78 11.59 -17.80
C PHE A 478 -1.61 12.69 -18.83
N HIS A 479 -2.60 13.57 -18.98
CA HIS A 479 -2.53 14.61 -20.02
C HIS A 479 -3.13 15.93 -19.58
N HIS A 480 -2.60 17.02 -20.17
CA HIS A 480 -3.01 18.41 -19.89
C HIS A 480 -2.91 18.83 -18.42
N ASN A 481 -2.15 18.08 -17.61
CA ASN A 481 -2.00 18.40 -16.20
C ASN A 481 -0.92 19.46 -15.99
N GLY A 482 -1.05 20.24 -14.90
CA GLY A 482 -0.15 21.37 -14.70
C GLY A 482 0.21 21.67 -13.25
N CYS A 483 1.51 21.99 -13.00
CA CYS A 483 1.96 22.50 -11.70
C CYS A 483 3.39 23.07 -11.76
N THR A 484 4.00 23.26 -10.60
CA THR A 484 5.43 23.65 -10.53
C THR A 484 6.35 22.45 -10.73
N THR A 485 6.08 21.31 -10.09
CA THR A 485 6.92 20.10 -10.13
C THR A 485 6.09 18.84 -10.27
N GLY A 486 6.42 17.98 -11.26
CA GLY A 486 5.65 16.76 -11.54
C GLY A 486 4.25 17.07 -12.05
N ALA A 487 4.15 17.67 -13.24
CA ALA A 487 2.87 18.14 -13.78
C ALA A 487 1.79 17.07 -13.84
N ALA A 488 2.17 15.83 -14.13
CA ALA A 488 1.28 14.68 -14.07
C ALA A 488 1.39 13.97 -12.72
N LEU A 489 2.60 13.56 -12.36
CA LEU A 489 2.86 12.74 -11.18
C LEU A 489 4.11 13.23 -10.45
N TYR A 490 3.96 13.49 -9.17
CA TYR A 490 5.06 13.71 -8.23
C TYR A 490 5.09 12.58 -7.22
N VAL A 491 6.24 11.90 -7.11
CA VAL A 491 6.46 10.80 -6.17
C VAL A 491 7.50 11.22 -5.15
N ASN A 492 7.17 11.10 -3.88
CA ASN A 492 8.05 11.36 -2.75
C ASN A 492 8.20 10.08 -1.91
N GLY A 493 9.37 9.46 -1.93
CA GLY A 493 9.60 8.18 -1.25
C GLY A 493 9.16 6.97 -2.05
N GLY A 494 8.83 5.89 -1.32
CA GLY A 494 8.44 4.59 -1.88
C GLY A 494 9.59 3.62 -2.05
N ARG A 495 9.50 2.44 -1.44
CA ARG A 495 10.54 1.42 -1.52
C ARG A 495 10.67 0.84 -2.92
N VAL A 496 9.55 0.54 -3.55
CA VAL A 496 9.49 0.05 -4.94
C VAL A 496 8.49 0.86 -5.74
N LEU A 497 8.97 1.45 -6.82
CA LEU A 497 8.14 2.19 -7.77
C LEU A 497 8.10 1.43 -9.09
N ASN A 498 6.91 1.02 -9.52
CA ASN A 498 6.67 0.28 -10.74
C ASN A 498 5.71 1.06 -11.65
N ILE A 499 6.24 1.71 -12.68
CA ILE A 499 5.50 2.58 -13.59
C ILE A 499 5.63 1.99 -14.99
N GLN A 500 4.55 1.37 -15.48
CA GLN A 500 4.59 0.59 -16.72
C GLN A 500 3.45 0.93 -17.68
N CYS A 501 3.73 0.90 -18.96
CA CYS A 501 2.72 1.01 -20.03
C CYS A 501 1.88 2.29 -19.97
N ASN A 502 2.42 3.39 -19.39
CA ASN A 502 1.67 4.64 -19.22
C ASN A 502 1.97 5.66 -20.30
N GLY A 503 1.01 6.53 -20.56
CA GLY A 503 1.15 7.70 -21.41
C GLY A 503 1.19 8.99 -20.62
N PHE A 504 2.25 9.80 -20.76
CA PHE A 504 2.40 11.13 -20.23
C PHE A 504 2.50 12.12 -21.38
N TYR A 505 1.46 12.94 -21.63
CA TYR A 505 1.48 13.80 -22.82
C TYR A 505 0.81 15.17 -22.57
N ASP A 506 1.37 16.18 -23.23
CA ASP A 506 0.89 17.56 -23.15
C ASP A 506 0.79 18.12 -21.69
N ASN A 507 1.59 17.63 -20.75
CA ASN A 507 1.63 18.15 -19.38
C ASN A 507 2.59 19.33 -19.29
N ILE A 508 2.29 20.31 -18.42
CA ILE A 508 3.05 21.55 -18.30
C ILE A 508 3.54 21.77 -16.88
N SER A 509 4.85 21.80 -16.70
CA SER A 509 5.50 22.10 -15.41
C SER A 509 6.29 23.40 -15.46
N ASN A 510 6.75 23.89 -14.30
CA ASN A 510 7.57 25.10 -14.24
C ASN A 510 9.01 24.86 -13.74
N LYS A 511 9.30 23.71 -13.13
CA LYS A 511 10.60 23.43 -12.53
C LYS A 511 11.13 22.03 -12.83
N GLN A 512 10.30 21.02 -12.74
CA GLN A 512 10.65 19.62 -12.97
C GLN A 512 9.53 18.95 -13.79
N GLY A 513 9.84 17.90 -14.52
CA GLY A 513 9.05 17.34 -15.60
C GLY A 513 7.61 16.90 -15.31
N ALA A 514 7.00 16.27 -16.31
CA ALA A 514 5.67 15.68 -16.17
C ALA A 514 5.65 14.62 -15.08
N LEU A 515 6.63 13.73 -15.08
CA LEU A 515 6.91 12.80 -13.98
C LEU A 515 8.10 13.31 -13.17
N THR A 516 7.93 13.40 -11.86
CA THR A 516 9.02 13.74 -10.93
C THR A 516 9.10 12.68 -9.84
N ILE A 517 10.27 12.07 -9.66
CA ILE A 517 10.57 11.08 -8.63
C ILE A 517 11.66 11.65 -7.71
N VAL A 518 11.34 11.76 -6.44
CA VAL A 518 12.29 12.13 -5.38
C VAL A 518 12.30 10.99 -4.36
N ALA A 519 13.36 10.21 -4.39
CA ALA A 519 13.52 9.09 -3.48
C ALA A 519 13.98 9.56 -2.10
N ASP A 520 13.55 8.86 -1.08
CA ASP A 520 14.00 9.01 0.30
C ASP A 520 15.07 7.96 0.67
N GLN A 521 15.44 7.91 1.94
CA GLN A 521 16.44 6.96 2.44
C GLN A 521 15.97 5.49 2.39
N TYR A 522 14.67 5.24 2.28
CA TYR A 522 14.08 3.90 2.25
C TYR A 522 13.82 3.39 0.83
N SER A 523 13.91 4.27 -0.16
CA SER A 523 13.69 3.89 -1.56
C SER A 523 14.75 2.89 -2.03
N ALA A 524 14.32 1.79 -2.62
CA ALA A 524 15.22 0.74 -3.12
C ALA A 524 15.40 0.83 -4.63
N ALA A 525 14.30 0.91 -5.39
CA ALA A 525 14.32 0.93 -6.84
C ALA A 525 13.12 1.66 -7.44
N ALA A 526 13.34 2.24 -8.63
CA ALA A 526 12.27 2.74 -9.49
C ALA A 526 12.42 2.11 -10.88
N HIS A 527 11.33 1.51 -11.37
CA HIS A 527 11.27 0.83 -12.66
C HIS A 527 10.27 1.52 -13.58
N LEU A 528 10.78 2.08 -14.68
CA LEU A 528 9.98 2.68 -15.73
C LEU A 528 10.12 1.82 -17.00
N VAL A 529 9.03 1.17 -17.40
CA VAL A 529 9.06 0.24 -18.56
C VAL A 529 7.90 0.53 -19.50
N ASN A 530 8.14 0.54 -20.79
CA ASN A 530 7.10 0.74 -21.81
C ASN A 530 6.28 2.04 -21.66
N ASN A 531 6.84 3.11 -21.12
CA ASN A 531 6.12 4.37 -20.98
C ASN A 531 6.40 5.31 -22.16
N SER A 532 5.41 6.10 -22.53
CA SER A 532 5.55 7.19 -23.51
C SER A 532 5.43 8.56 -22.85
N PHE A 533 6.41 9.42 -23.13
CA PHE A 533 6.46 10.82 -22.72
C PHE A 533 6.43 11.69 -23.98
N LEU A 534 5.29 12.33 -24.24
CA LEU A 534 5.04 13.00 -25.51
C LEU A 534 4.71 14.47 -25.31
N ASN A 535 5.45 15.37 -25.96
CA ASN A 535 5.18 16.80 -25.99
C ASN A 535 4.98 17.46 -24.60
N ASN A 536 5.58 16.93 -23.55
CA ASN A 536 5.53 17.55 -22.23
C ASN A 536 6.42 18.80 -22.22
N GLN A 537 6.00 19.83 -21.50
CA GLN A 537 6.68 21.11 -21.48
C GLN A 537 7.10 21.49 -20.05
N LEU A 538 8.32 21.96 -19.95
CA LEU A 538 8.81 22.62 -18.75
C LEU A 538 9.03 24.10 -19.10
N ILE A 539 8.20 24.99 -18.55
CA ILE A 539 8.26 26.42 -18.82
C ILE A 539 8.82 27.13 -17.59
N ALA A 540 10.10 27.50 -17.64
CA ALA A 540 10.75 28.22 -16.54
C ALA A 540 10.13 29.60 -16.37
N LYS A 541 9.52 29.87 -15.22
CA LYS A 541 9.00 31.21 -14.90
C LYS A 541 10.14 32.17 -14.61
N LYS A 542 9.98 33.43 -15.04
CA LYS A 542 10.93 34.52 -14.73
C LYS A 542 11.07 34.66 -13.20
N GLY A 543 12.31 34.55 -12.71
CA GLY A 543 12.61 34.64 -11.28
C GLY A 543 12.69 33.29 -10.54
N LEU A 544 12.35 32.17 -11.15
CA LEU A 544 12.76 30.83 -10.66
C LEU A 544 14.27 30.70 -10.91
N ALA A 545 15.01 30.30 -9.88
CA ALA A 545 16.42 30.04 -9.98
C ALA A 545 16.68 28.82 -10.88
N THR A 546 16.83 29.06 -12.19
CA THR A 546 17.19 28.03 -13.18
C THR A 546 18.61 27.50 -13.00
N ALA A 547 19.38 28.14 -12.09
CA ALA A 547 20.75 27.76 -11.77
C ALA A 547 20.88 26.61 -10.77
N THR A 548 19.78 26.04 -10.30
CA THR A 548 19.84 24.94 -9.32
C THR A 548 19.94 23.58 -10.03
N LYS A 549 20.68 22.66 -9.42
CA LYS A 549 20.80 21.26 -9.87
C LYS A 549 19.43 20.53 -9.95
N ASP A 550 18.42 21.10 -9.32
CA ASP A 550 17.06 20.54 -9.20
C ASP A 550 16.08 21.09 -10.26
N PHE A 551 16.57 21.38 -11.47
CA PHE A 551 15.79 21.89 -12.59
C PHE A 551 16.01 21.02 -13.83
N GLY A 552 14.96 20.80 -14.64
CA GLY A 552 15.08 20.14 -15.95
C GLY A 552 14.23 18.90 -16.14
N GLY A 553 14.39 18.26 -17.32
CA GLY A 553 13.71 17.04 -17.73
C GLY A 553 12.21 17.22 -17.96
N ALA A 554 11.79 17.82 -19.07
CA ALA A 554 10.37 18.13 -19.32
C ALA A 554 9.45 16.89 -19.26
N GLY A 555 9.93 15.73 -19.71
CA GLY A 555 9.23 14.45 -19.54
C GLY A 555 9.42 13.87 -18.14
N LEU A 556 10.67 13.71 -17.71
CA LEU A 556 11.02 12.99 -16.50
C LEU A 556 12.16 13.67 -15.74
N TYR A 557 11.93 13.91 -14.44
CA TYR A 557 12.97 14.28 -13.49
C TYR A 557 13.10 13.22 -12.42
N ALA A 558 14.30 12.73 -12.14
CA ALA A 558 14.58 11.76 -11.10
C ALA A 558 15.74 12.19 -10.19
N LYS A 559 15.54 12.06 -8.89
CA LYS A 559 16.56 12.28 -7.87
C LYS A 559 16.45 11.21 -6.81
N MET A 560 17.31 10.21 -6.86
CA MET A 560 17.45 9.21 -5.82
C MET A 560 18.18 9.82 -4.61
N ASN A 561 18.04 9.27 -3.43
CA ASN A 561 18.64 9.82 -2.21
C ASN A 561 20.17 9.63 -2.17
N ASN A 562 20.65 8.58 -2.81
CA ASN A 562 22.10 8.29 -2.90
C ASN A 562 22.45 7.63 -4.24
N ASP A 563 23.74 7.49 -4.51
CA ASP A 563 24.26 6.96 -5.77
C ASP A 563 24.23 5.43 -5.87
N THR A 564 23.66 4.73 -4.89
CA THR A 564 23.50 3.27 -4.89
C THR A 564 22.07 2.81 -5.19
N GLN A 565 21.09 3.70 -5.01
CA GLN A 565 19.69 3.40 -5.32
C GLN A 565 19.48 3.30 -6.83
N LEU A 566 18.69 2.30 -7.24
CA LEU A 566 18.52 1.96 -8.65
C LEU A 566 17.40 2.77 -9.32
N PHE A 567 17.67 3.27 -10.50
CA PHE A 567 16.70 3.90 -11.37
C PHE A 567 16.78 3.29 -12.77
N ASN A 568 15.77 2.51 -13.14
CA ASN A 568 15.74 1.75 -14.38
C ASN A 568 14.74 2.31 -15.37
N ILE A 569 15.18 2.60 -16.60
CA ILE A 569 14.36 3.09 -17.70
C ILE A 569 14.56 2.16 -18.89
N ALA A 570 13.52 1.45 -19.30
CA ALA A 570 13.62 0.51 -20.40
C ALA A 570 12.43 0.56 -21.34
N HIS A 571 12.69 0.45 -22.63
CA HIS A 571 11.67 0.50 -23.67
C HIS A 571 10.71 1.70 -23.56
N CYS A 572 11.20 2.82 -23.04
CA CYS A 572 10.42 4.06 -22.97
C CYS A 572 10.65 4.92 -24.21
N SER A 573 9.64 5.72 -24.55
CA SER A 573 9.70 6.68 -25.65
C SER A 573 9.55 8.11 -25.14
N PHE A 574 10.51 8.96 -25.43
CA PHE A 574 10.50 10.39 -25.12
C PHE A 574 10.52 11.16 -26.43
N ILE A 575 9.40 11.78 -26.78
CA ILE A 575 9.25 12.40 -28.11
C ILE A 575 8.71 13.82 -27.98
N GLY A 576 9.44 14.79 -28.52
CA GLY A 576 9.01 16.18 -28.60
C GLY A 576 8.87 16.89 -27.27
N ASN A 577 9.46 16.37 -26.18
CA ASN A 577 9.45 17.05 -24.90
C ASN A 577 10.41 18.25 -24.91
N HIS A 578 10.06 19.35 -24.28
CA HIS A 578 10.93 20.52 -24.33
C HIS A 578 10.90 21.39 -23.07
N THR A 579 12.08 21.91 -22.76
CA THR A 579 12.30 22.89 -21.70
C THR A 579 12.43 24.28 -22.33
N VAL A 580 11.59 25.22 -21.87
CA VAL A 580 11.57 26.62 -22.29
C VAL A 580 12.12 27.50 -21.20
N PHE A 581 13.18 28.27 -21.50
CA PHE A 581 13.80 29.21 -20.56
C PHE A 581 13.24 30.61 -20.76
N ALA A 582 12.87 31.26 -19.67
CA ALA A 582 12.50 32.69 -19.67
C ALA A 582 13.73 33.57 -19.45
N GLY A 583 14.74 33.51 -20.37
CA GLY A 583 15.99 34.26 -20.26
C GLY A 583 17.21 33.44 -20.62
N THR A 584 18.35 33.71 -19.99
CA THR A 584 19.60 33.03 -20.28
C THR A 584 19.49 31.54 -19.96
N LYS A 585 19.90 30.70 -20.91
CA LYS A 585 19.95 29.23 -20.75
C LYS A 585 20.78 28.90 -19.50
N ALA A 586 20.21 28.10 -18.60
CA ALA A 586 20.95 27.52 -17.49
C ALA A 586 21.66 26.24 -17.92
N ASN A 587 22.80 25.94 -17.31
CA ASN A 587 23.59 24.74 -17.61
C ASN A 587 22.95 23.44 -17.13
N PHE A 588 21.66 23.46 -16.77
CA PHE A 588 20.94 22.34 -16.21
C PHE A 588 19.62 22.18 -16.94
N GLY A 589 19.50 21.15 -17.75
CA GLY A 589 18.35 20.99 -18.59
C GLY A 589 18.00 19.53 -18.81
N GLY A 590 18.10 19.11 -20.02
CA GLY A 590 17.51 17.90 -20.55
C GLY A 590 16.14 18.19 -21.11
N GLY A 591 15.99 18.17 -22.41
CA GLY A 591 14.68 18.38 -23.05
C GLY A 591 13.67 17.35 -22.60
N ALA A 592 14.07 16.08 -22.53
CA ALA A 592 13.18 14.99 -22.10
C ALA A 592 13.43 14.51 -20.68
N LEU A 593 14.68 14.23 -20.34
CA LEU A 593 15.05 13.48 -19.15
C LEU A 593 16.12 14.18 -18.33
N ARG A 594 15.94 14.27 -17.04
CA ARG A 594 16.95 14.70 -16.06
C ARG A 594 17.09 13.66 -14.95
N ILE A 595 18.27 13.06 -14.82
CA ILE A 595 18.65 12.27 -13.64
C ILE A 595 19.61 13.10 -12.80
N ALA A 596 19.14 13.61 -11.67
CA ALA A 596 19.89 14.50 -10.80
C ALA A 596 20.79 13.74 -9.82
N GLN A 597 20.42 12.54 -9.43
CA GLN A 597 21.19 11.66 -8.56
C GLN A 597 20.66 10.22 -8.67
N GLY A 598 21.51 9.20 -8.44
CA GLY A 598 21.16 7.79 -8.40
C GLY A 598 21.92 6.94 -9.40
N LYS A 599 21.90 5.63 -9.20
CA LYS A 599 22.49 4.64 -10.12
C LYS A 599 21.48 4.29 -11.21
N SER A 600 21.77 4.66 -12.44
CA SER A 600 20.82 4.57 -13.56
C SER A 600 21.14 3.43 -14.51
N CYS A 601 20.12 2.81 -15.05
CA CYS A 601 20.18 1.90 -16.17
C CYS A 601 19.20 2.36 -17.25
N MET A 602 19.68 2.60 -18.47
CA MET A 602 18.87 3.00 -19.62
C MET A 602 19.04 1.96 -20.74
N MET A 603 17.94 1.34 -21.17
CA MET A 603 17.98 0.28 -22.18
C MET A 603 16.83 0.38 -23.18
N ASN A 604 17.16 0.25 -24.47
CA ASN A 604 16.17 0.13 -25.52
C ASN A 604 15.18 1.30 -25.63
N ASN A 605 15.59 2.51 -25.21
CA ASN A 605 14.72 3.69 -25.21
C ASN A 605 14.80 4.43 -26.54
N LEU A 606 13.72 5.14 -26.87
CA LEU A 606 13.61 6.01 -28.02
C LEU A 606 13.49 7.46 -27.55
N LEU A 607 14.47 8.30 -27.83
CA LEU A 607 14.49 9.72 -27.49
C LEU A 607 14.60 10.56 -28.75
N LEU A 608 13.51 11.24 -29.15
CA LEU A 608 13.43 11.95 -30.41
C LEU A 608 12.91 13.37 -30.26
N ALA A 609 13.56 14.31 -30.94
CA ALA A 609 13.13 15.70 -31.05
C ALA A 609 12.88 16.40 -29.70
N ASN A 610 13.59 16.01 -28.66
CA ASN A 610 13.51 16.66 -27.36
C ASN A 610 14.46 17.87 -27.37
N ALA A 611 14.02 19.00 -26.82
CA ALA A 611 14.76 20.24 -26.97
C ALA A 611 14.78 21.13 -25.72
N GLU A 612 15.83 21.91 -25.61
CA GLU A 612 15.90 23.09 -24.77
C GLU A 612 15.72 24.33 -25.65
N LYS A 613 14.76 25.21 -25.28
CA LYS A 613 14.40 26.37 -26.06
C LYS A 613 14.65 27.66 -25.28
N ALA A 614 15.43 28.58 -25.85
CA ALA A 614 15.53 29.96 -25.38
C ALA A 614 14.44 30.85 -26.02
N SER A 615 14.01 30.51 -27.26
CA SER A 615 12.88 31.11 -28.00
C SER A 615 12.38 30.10 -29.05
N ASP A 616 11.34 30.46 -29.80
CA ASP A 616 10.82 29.59 -30.89
C ASP A 616 11.82 29.37 -32.04
N THR A 617 12.80 30.24 -32.17
CA THR A 617 13.83 30.19 -33.22
C THR A 617 15.19 29.79 -32.68
N GLU A 618 15.41 29.84 -31.36
CA GLU A 618 16.66 29.47 -30.71
C GLU A 618 16.43 28.28 -29.79
N TYR A 619 16.74 27.11 -30.29
CA TYR A 619 16.59 25.84 -29.56
C TYR A 619 17.75 24.89 -29.88
N GLU A 620 18.00 23.98 -28.94
CA GLU A 620 19.01 22.95 -29.04
C GLU A 620 18.37 21.61 -28.73
N TYR A 621 18.66 20.58 -29.49
CA TYR A 621 18.21 19.22 -29.20
C TYR A 621 19.07 18.63 -28.09
N VAL A 622 18.42 18.40 -26.93
CA VAL A 622 19.04 17.80 -25.75
C VAL A 622 18.10 16.75 -25.20
N ASP A 623 18.35 15.49 -25.47
CA ASP A 623 17.46 14.41 -25.07
C ASP A 623 17.50 14.18 -23.57
N TYR A 624 18.68 14.21 -22.94
CA TYR A 624 18.77 13.97 -21.50
C TYR A 624 19.98 14.68 -20.87
N THR A 625 19.95 14.76 -19.54
CA THR A 625 21.07 15.18 -18.72
C THR A 625 21.18 14.33 -17.47
N ILE A 626 22.34 13.74 -17.22
CA ILE A 626 22.66 12.95 -16.03
C ILE A 626 23.73 13.67 -15.24
N ALA A 627 23.45 13.96 -13.95
CA ALA A 627 24.33 14.80 -13.12
C ALA A 627 25.70 14.15 -12.85
N ASN A 628 25.73 12.83 -12.77
CA ASN A 628 26.96 12.07 -12.57
C ASN A 628 26.99 10.87 -13.53
N ALA A 629 27.76 10.97 -14.58
CA ALA A 629 27.89 9.93 -15.60
C ALA A 629 28.43 8.62 -15.04
N GLU A 630 29.26 8.66 -14.00
CA GLU A 630 29.81 7.46 -13.37
C GLU A 630 28.75 6.60 -12.67
N THR A 631 27.57 7.15 -12.39
CA THR A 631 26.44 6.40 -11.83
C THR A 631 25.61 5.66 -12.89
N LEU A 632 25.86 5.91 -14.17
CA LEU A 632 25.21 5.19 -15.26
C LEU A 632 25.90 3.82 -15.45
N TRP A 633 25.38 2.80 -14.77
CA TRP A 633 26.03 1.49 -14.74
C TRP A 633 25.71 0.61 -15.95
N ARG A 634 24.64 0.93 -16.71
CA ARG A 634 24.30 0.24 -17.94
C ARG A 634 23.54 1.18 -18.88
N ASN A 635 24.00 1.28 -20.11
CA ASN A 635 23.42 2.13 -21.14
C ASN A 635 23.61 1.47 -22.51
N THR A 636 22.55 0.84 -23.03
CA THR A 636 22.64 0.03 -24.24
C THR A 636 21.40 0.19 -25.10
N GLU A 637 21.64 0.20 -26.45
CA GLU A 637 20.61 0.14 -27.49
C GLU A 637 19.56 1.28 -27.41
N ASN A 638 19.94 2.46 -26.88
CA ASN A 638 19.07 3.63 -26.92
C ASN A 638 19.27 4.38 -28.26
N LEU A 639 18.17 4.87 -28.81
CA LEU A 639 18.18 5.69 -30.03
C LEU A 639 17.92 7.15 -29.65
N LEU A 640 18.83 8.03 -29.99
CA LEU A 640 18.83 9.45 -29.60
C LEU A 640 18.76 10.37 -30.81
N SER A 641 18.25 11.60 -30.59
CA SER A 641 18.24 12.64 -31.60
C SER A 641 19.42 13.63 -31.52
N SER A 642 20.17 13.63 -30.43
CA SER A 642 21.30 14.55 -30.22
C SER A 642 22.61 13.84 -29.92
N SER A 643 23.73 14.48 -30.32
CA SER A 643 25.10 13.97 -30.14
C SER A 643 25.78 14.41 -28.84
N GLU A 644 25.21 15.32 -28.04
CA GLU A 644 25.81 15.74 -26.78
C GLU A 644 25.64 14.68 -25.70
N SER A 645 25.95 13.48 -26.03
CA SER A 645 25.91 12.36 -25.15
C SER A 645 27.25 12.08 -24.54
N ILE A 646 27.23 11.49 -23.39
CA ILE A 646 28.37 10.95 -22.66
C ILE A 646 29.19 10.05 -23.60
N ALA A 647 30.49 10.23 -23.64
CA ALA A 647 31.40 9.71 -24.64
C ALA A 647 31.55 8.17 -24.74
N ASP A 648 30.83 7.39 -23.93
CA ASP A 648 31.03 5.95 -23.77
C ASP A 648 29.80 5.07 -24.13
N TRP A 649 28.94 5.55 -25.01
CA TRP A 649 27.76 4.78 -25.44
C TRP A 649 28.12 3.86 -26.59
N GLU A 650 28.61 2.68 -26.30
CA GLU A 650 29.11 1.73 -27.30
C GLU A 650 28.07 1.33 -28.36
N ASN A 651 26.79 1.46 -28.14
CA ASN A 651 25.73 1.00 -29.04
C ASN A 651 24.58 1.99 -29.26
N ASP A 652 24.70 3.22 -28.80
CA ASP A 652 23.64 4.21 -29.05
C ASP A 652 23.80 4.83 -30.45
N LEU A 653 22.70 4.79 -31.19
CA LEU A 653 22.65 5.32 -32.54
C LEU A 653 22.25 6.79 -32.51
N VAL A 654 23.23 7.63 -32.70
CA VAL A 654 23.02 9.06 -32.80
C VAL A 654 22.55 9.40 -34.22
N ASN A 655 21.27 9.77 -34.32
CA ASN A 655 20.76 10.33 -35.58
C ASN A 655 20.34 11.77 -35.37
N THR A 656 20.95 12.69 -36.08
CA THR A 656 20.48 14.07 -36.19
C THR A 656 19.13 14.07 -36.94
N ILE A 657 18.04 13.87 -36.22
CA ILE A 657 16.69 13.76 -36.76
C ILE A 657 15.96 15.10 -36.61
N ALA A 658 16.68 16.17 -36.87
CA ALA A 658 16.07 17.49 -37.02
C ALA A 658 15.05 17.46 -38.16
N GLY A 659 13.81 17.76 -37.87
CA GLY A 659 12.74 17.87 -38.85
C GLY A 659 11.79 16.67 -38.99
N LEU A 660 11.93 15.60 -38.21
CA LEU A 660 11.04 14.43 -38.29
C LEU A 660 9.76 14.52 -37.49
N TRP A 661 9.63 15.50 -36.67
CA TRP A 661 8.40 15.80 -35.92
C TRP A 661 7.26 16.38 -36.77
N ASN A 662 7.41 16.46 -38.08
CA ASN A 662 6.40 17.03 -38.95
C ASN A 662 5.26 16.06 -39.33
N GLY A 663 4.97 15.04 -38.53
CA GLY A 663 3.86 14.11 -38.74
C GLY A 663 4.10 12.99 -39.72
N LYS A 664 5.33 12.84 -40.27
CA LYS A 664 5.61 11.82 -41.27
C LYS A 664 5.87 10.41 -40.72
N VAL A 665 6.33 10.31 -39.47
CA VAL A 665 6.65 9.02 -38.83
C VAL A 665 5.60 8.64 -37.79
N PHE A 666 5.01 9.64 -37.16
CA PHE A 666 4.02 9.47 -36.09
C PHE A 666 2.68 10.09 -36.54
N THR A 667 1.55 9.50 -36.16
CA THR A 667 0.23 10.07 -36.43
C THR A 667 -0.17 11.15 -35.43
N ALA A 668 -1.04 12.10 -35.85
CA ALA A 668 -1.60 13.12 -34.96
C ALA A 668 -2.54 12.54 -33.89
N ASP A 669 -3.06 11.33 -34.11
CA ASP A 669 -3.97 10.62 -33.17
C ASP A 669 -3.24 10.08 -31.94
N VAL A 670 -1.95 10.27 -31.84
CA VAL A 670 -1.10 9.94 -30.70
C VAL A 670 -1.62 10.52 -29.39
N ARG A 671 -2.25 11.72 -29.45
CA ARG A 671 -2.61 12.49 -28.26
C ARG A 671 -3.82 11.96 -27.50
N GLU A 672 -4.82 11.43 -28.23
CA GLU A 672 -6.07 10.96 -27.58
C GLU A 672 -5.89 9.67 -26.77
N ASN A 673 -4.94 8.84 -27.12
CA ASN A 673 -4.74 7.52 -26.54
C ASN A 673 -3.51 7.40 -25.60
N GLY A 674 -2.74 8.47 -25.40
CA GLY A 674 -1.55 8.46 -24.54
C GLY A 674 -0.39 7.65 -25.07
N THR A 675 -0.43 7.28 -26.34
CA THR A 675 0.59 6.54 -27.07
C THR A 675 0.81 7.12 -28.45
N TYR A 676 1.72 6.59 -29.22
CA TYR A 676 1.97 7.00 -30.60
C TYR A 676 1.83 5.78 -31.53
N VAL A 677 1.67 6.02 -32.83
CA VAL A 677 1.64 4.96 -33.82
C VAL A 677 2.89 5.02 -34.69
N LEU A 678 3.64 3.93 -34.74
CA LEU A 678 4.73 3.78 -35.66
C LEU A 678 4.17 3.46 -37.08
N LYS A 679 4.10 4.47 -37.96
CA LYS A 679 3.70 4.29 -39.36
C LYS A 679 4.72 3.53 -40.18
N SER A 680 5.98 3.53 -39.75
CA SER A 680 7.06 2.87 -40.44
C SER A 680 8.10 2.37 -39.45
N LYS A 681 8.61 1.17 -39.70
CA LYS A 681 9.82 0.68 -38.99
C LYS A 681 11.09 1.40 -39.41
N MET A 682 11.05 2.19 -40.49
CA MET A 682 12.18 2.92 -41.01
C MET A 682 12.10 4.40 -40.64
N LEU A 683 13.12 4.88 -39.97
CA LEU A 683 13.31 6.27 -39.63
C LEU A 683 14.56 6.79 -40.33
N ASN A 684 14.42 7.69 -41.30
CA ASN A 684 15.52 8.22 -42.09
C ASN A 684 16.50 7.15 -42.62
N GLY A 685 15.98 6.01 -43.09
CA GLY A 685 16.81 4.91 -43.53
C GLY A 685 17.29 3.94 -42.46
N PHE A 686 17.05 4.28 -41.19
CA PHE A 686 17.36 3.42 -40.05
C PHE A 686 16.17 2.57 -39.62
N ASN A 687 16.40 1.27 -39.40
CA ASN A 687 15.34 0.35 -38.96
C ASN A 687 15.20 0.37 -37.44
N LEU A 688 14.08 0.90 -36.93
CA LEU A 688 13.78 0.97 -35.49
C LEU A 688 13.62 -0.40 -34.84
N CYS A 689 13.25 -1.44 -35.60
CA CYS A 689 13.08 -2.81 -35.12
C CYS A 689 14.37 -3.61 -35.37
N TYR A 690 15.43 -3.28 -34.67
CA TYR A 690 16.76 -3.90 -34.82
C TYR A 690 17.19 -4.76 -33.62
N LEU A 691 16.48 -4.68 -32.49
CA LEU A 691 16.84 -5.40 -31.28
C LEU A 691 16.75 -6.91 -31.49
N THR A 692 17.86 -7.57 -31.43
CA THR A 692 17.92 -9.04 -31.49
C THR A 692 17.67 -9.66 -30.14
N THR A 693 17.52 -10.97 -30.06
CA THR A 693 17.35 -11.72 -28.79
C THR A 693 18.43 -11.39 -27.77
N ASN A 694 19.65 -11.08 -28.19
CA ASN A 694 20.72 -10.73 -27.23
C ASN A 694 20.63 -9.31 -26.68
N HIS A 695 19.86 -8.45 -27.33
CA HIS A 695 19.70 -7.04 -26.97
C HIS A 695 18.31 -6.75 -26.39
N ARG A 696 17.44 -7.76 -26.34
CA ARG A 696 16.15 -7.62 -25.68
C ARG A 696 16.35 -7.50 -24.15
N LEU A 697 15.49 -6.74 -23.54
CA LEU A 697 15.47 -6.64 -22.09
C LEU A 697 15.20 -8.02 -21.48
N CYS A 698 16.17 -8.53 -20.73
CA CYS A 698 15.97 -9.68 -19.87
C CYS A 698 15.68 -9.18 -18.47
N GLU A 699 14.60 -9.63 -17.86
CA GLU A 699 14.16 -9.19 -16.54
C GLU A 699 15.20 -9.47 -15.45
N SER A 700 15.99 -10.54 -15.60
CA SER A 700 17.12 -10.82 -14.72
C SER A 700 18.17 -9.69 -14.68
N ALA A 701 18.28 -8.89 -15.74
CA ALA A 701 19.17 -7.73 -15.77
C ALA A 701 18.69 -6.60 -14.86
N PHE A 702 17.40 -6.55 -14.57
CA PHE A 702 16.78 -5.63 -13.62
C PHE A 702 16.64 -6.22 -12.21
N GLY A 703 16.75 -7.55 -12.08
CA GLY A 703 16.45 -8.25 -10.82
C GLY A 703 14.97 -8.21 -10.42
N PHE A 704 14.08 -7.82 -11.35
CA PHE A 704 12.67 -7.58 -11.13
C PHE A 704 11.85 -8.32 -12.20
N ASP A 705 10.76 -8.94 -11.80
CA ASP A 705 9.77 -9.57 -12.66
C ASP A 705 8.82 -8.48 -13.17
N ILE A 706 8.96 -8.11 -14.42
CA ILE A 706 8.26 -6.95 -15.01
C ILE A 706 6.83 -7.32 -15.39
N ASP A 707 6.63 -8.53 -15.93
CA ASP A 707 5.33 -8.97 -16.41
C ASP A 707 4.54 -9.80 -15.39
N GLY A 708 5.14 -10.05 -14.20
CA GLY A 708 4.48 -10.71 -13.09
C GLY A 708 4.24 -12.22 -13.27
N ASP A 709 4.95 -12.86 -14.22
CA ASP A 709 4.77 -14.29 -14.50
C ASP A 709 5.56 -15.22 -13.55
N GLY A 710 6.31 -14.63 -12.62
CA GLY A 710 7.15 -15.35 -11.66
C GLY A 710 8.52 -15.76 -12.20
N ASN A 711 8.83 -15.49 -13.46
CA ASN A 711 10.05 -15.90 -14.13
C ASN A 711 10.93 -14.72 -14.53
N LYS A 712 11.87 -14.34 -13.71
CA LYS A 712 12.81 -13.24 -13.95
C LYS A 712 13.87 -13.51 -15.03
N SER A 713 13.87 -14.67 -15.66
CA SER A 713 14.85 -15.03 -16.70
C SER A 713 14.30 -14.88 -18.12
N ASN A 714 13.05 -14.50 -18.29
CA ASN A 714 12.47 -14.25 -19.60
C ASN A 714 12.78 -12.85 -20.13
N TYR A 715 12.33 -12.57 -21.34
CA TYR A 715 12.45 -11.27 -21.99
C TYR A 715 11.12 -10.54 -21.95
N LEU A 716 11.17 -9.21 -21.85
CA LEU A 716 9.99 -8.35 -21.96
C LEU A 716 9.16 -8.71 -23.19
N LYS A 717 7.97 -9.21 -22.95
CA LYS A 717 7.14 -9.90 -23.94
C LYS A 717 6.23 -8.96 -24.71
N TYR A 718 5.77 -7.90 -24.06
CA TYR A 718 4.76 -6.99 -24.60
C TYR A 718 5.27 -5.55 -24.70
N ASP A 719 4.68 -4.78 -25.60
CA ASP A 719 4.85 -3.33 -25.74
C ASP A 719 3.86 -2.56 -24.86
N GLN A 720 3.83 -1.22 -24.95
CA GLN A 720 2.96 -0.35 -24.14
C GLN A 720 1.45 -0.67 -24.28
N ILE A 721 1.05 -1.15 -25.43
CA ILE A 721 -0.35 -1.49 -25.74
C ILE A 721 -0.57 -3.00 -25.83
N HIS A 722 0.24 -3.76 -25.13
CA HIS A 722 0.18 -5.21 -25.00
C HIS A 722 0.33 -6.01 -26.30
N ASN A 723 0.92 -5.43 -27.33
CA ASN A 723 1.30 -6.21 -28.49
C ASN A 723 2.55 -7.03 -28.19
N THR A 724 2.56 -8.28 -28.63
CA THR A 724 3.74 -9.14 -28.51
C THR A 724 4.92 -8.55 -29.28
N ARG A 725 6.06 -8.41 -28.62
CA ARG A 725 7.29 -7.95 -29.25
C ARG A 725 7.84 -8.99 -30.21
N ALA A 726 8.22 -8.53 -31.40
CA ALA A 726 8.79 -9.36 -32.44
C ALA A 726 10.17 -9.94 -32.06
N ILE A 727 10.65 -10.93 -32.81
CA ILE A 727 12.01 -11.49 -32.65
C ILE A 727 13.08 -10.39 -32.83
N LYS A 728 12.85 -9.47 -33.78
CA LYS A 728 13.59 -8.21 -33.89
C LYS A 728 12.71 -7.09 -33.37
N ALA A 729 12.77 -6.86 -32.05
CA ALA A 729 11.92 -5.89 -31.37
C ALA A 729 12.28 -4.45 -31.72
N CYS A 730 11.32 -3.56 -31.69
CA CYS A 730 11.55 -2.14 -31.84
C CYS A 730 12.10 -1.51 -30.56
N VAL A 731 12.89 -0.46 -30.69
CA VAL A 731 13.25 0.42 -29.56
C VAL A 731 12.05 1.26 -29.15
N GLY A 732 12.01 1.64 -27.88
CA GLY A 732 10.92 2.44 -27.33
C GLY A 732 9.72 1.63 -26.89
N ALA A 733 8.65 2.34 -26.54
CA ALA A 733 7.47 1.78 -25.90
C ALA A 733 6.60 0.91 -26.81
N LEU A 734 6.66 1.10 -28.13
CA LEU A 734 5.76 0.43 -29.08
C LEU A 734 6.48 -0.44 -30.09
N GLU A 735 5.81 -1.50 -30.50
CA GLU A 735 6.19 -2.36 -31.63
C GLU A 735 5.56 -1.86 -32.96
N TYR A 736 6.27 -2.02 -34.06
CA TYR A 736 5.73 -1.76 -35.38
C TYR A 736 4.82 -2.93 -35.82
N LYS A 737 3.61 -2.62 -36.27
CA LYS A 737 2.70 -3.56 -36.93
C LYS A 737 2.49 -3.13 -38.37
N GLU A 738 2.74 -4.04 -39.32
CA GLU A 738 2.49 -3.78 -40.72
C GLU A 738 1.00 -3.59 -41.00
N GLY A 739 0.64 -2.49 -41.68
CA GLY A 739 -0.77 -2.16 -41.99
C GLY A 739 -1.51 -1.37 -40.90
N ALA A 740 -0.89 -1.02 -39.77
CA ALA A 740 -1.48 -0.13 -38.79
C ALA A 740 -1.56 1.31 -39.35
N THR A 741 -2.70 1.70 -39.90
CA THR A 741 -2.94 3.04 -40.46
C THR A 741 -3.64 4.02 -39.55
N SER A 742 -4.22 3.55 -38.50
CA SER A 742 -4.82 4.33 -37.38
C SER A 742 -5.04 3.40 -36.20
N ILE A 743 -5.11 3.94 -35.00
CA ILE A 743 -5.77 3.25 -33.88
C ILE A 743 -7.27 3.34 -34.19
N THR A 744 -7.77 2.48 -35.04
CA THR A 744 -9.18 2.11 -34.97
C THR A 744 -9.31 1.37 -33.66
N GLU A 745 -10.34 1.73 -32.89
CA GLU A 745 -10.74 1.12 -31.61
C GLU A 745 -10.00 -0.18 -31.32
N VAL A 746 -9.36 -0.28 -30.15
CA VAL A 746 -8.96 -1.58 -29.67
C VAL A 746 -10.25 -2.40 -29.65
N GLN A 747 -10.49 -3.10 -30.76
CA GLN A 747 -11.46 -4.18 -30.75
C GLN A 747 -10.97 -5.09 -29.62
N PRO A 748 -11.83 -5.60 -28.76
CA PRO A 748 -11.43 -6.63 -27.79
C PRO A 748 -10.56 -7.61 -28.57
N GLN A 749 -9.32 -7.82 -28.09
CA GLN A 749 -8.37 -8.67 -28.81
C GLN A 749 -9.05 -9.97 -29.22
N ASP A 750 -8.99 -10.25 -30.51
CA ASP A 750 -9.49 -11.48 -31.10
C ASP A 750 -9.22 -12.67 -30.20
N GLY A 751 -10.26 -13.35 -29.78
CA GLY A 751 -10.11 -14.61 -29.09
C GLY A 751 -11.23 -14.97 -28.12
N ILE A 752 -11.89 -14.00 -27.54
CA ILE A 752 -13.01 -14.30 -26.64
C ILE A 752 -14.30 -13.63 -27.13
N GLN A 753 -15.31 -14.41 -27.39
CA GLN A 753 -16.63 -13.94 -27.77
C GLN A 753 -17.67 -14.49 -26.79
N GLN A 754 -18.45 -13.61 -26.19
CA GLN A 754 -19.60 -14.02 -25.42
C GLN A 754 -20.72 -14.46 -26.39
N VAL A 755 -21.18 -15.70 -26.23
CA VAL A 755 -22.23 -16.30 -27.08
C VAL A 755 -23.56 -16.45 -26.38
N ASP A 756 -23.54 -16.47 -25.03
CA ASP A 756 -24.72 -16.46 -24.16
C ASP A 756 -24.36 -15.83 -22.82
N GLU A 757 -25.31 -15.58 -21.94
CA GLU A 757 -25.18 -14.86 -20.68
C GLU A 757 -23.96 -15.27 -19.86
N HIS A 758 -23.57 -16.55 -19.91
CA HIS A 758 -22.41 -17.08 -19.20
C HIS A 758 -21.50 -17.94 -20.06
N GLN A 759 -21.73 -17.98 -21.38
CA GLN A 759 -20.94 -18.79 -22.30
C GLN A 759 -20.03 -17.96 -23.17
N TYR A 760 -18.79 -18.36 -23.26
CA TYR A 760 -17.75 -17.71 -24.02
C TYR A 760 -17.05 -18.69 -24.94
N ILE A 761 -16.70 -18.23 -26.16
CA ILE A 761 -15.86 -18.95 -27.11
C ILE A 761 -14.51 -18.26 -27.17
N LEU A 762 -13.43 -19.02 -27.06
CA LEU A 762 -12.05 -18.56 -27.23
C LEU A 762 -11.49 -19.18 -28.49
N THR A 763 -11.62 -18.49 -29.61
CA THR A 763 -11.20 -18.98 -30.91
C THR A 763 -9.69 -19.25 -30.94
N GLY A 764 -9.29 -20.47 -31.28
CA GLY A 764 -7.89 -20.89 -31.37
C GLY A 764 -7.26 -21.33 -30.03
N ALA A 765 -8.01 -21.38 -28.94
CA ALA A 765 -7.53 -21.87 -27.64
C ALA A 765 -7.93 -23.34 -27.43
N PRO A 766 -7.03 -24.31 -27.58
CA PRO A 766 -7.36 -25.72 -27.44
C PRO A 766 -7.81 -26.11 -26.01
N ASN A 767 -7.44 -25.31 -25.02
CA ASN A 767 -7.83 -25.44 -23.64
C ASN A 767 -8.17 -24.07 -23.06
N VAL A 768 -9.26 -23.98 -22.33
CA VAL A 768 -9.68 -22.76 -21.62
C VAL A 768 -9.57 -23.00 -20.12
N THR A 769 -8.88 -22.11 -19.44
CA THR A 769 -8.70 -22.18 -17.98
C THR A 769 -9.21 -20.88 -17.35
N VAL A 770 -9.98 -21.02 -16.28
CA VAL A 770 -10.56 -19.91 -15.52
C VAL A 770 -9.90 -19.87 -14.13
N TYR A 771 -9.42 -18.71 -13.79
CA TYR A 771 -8.83 -18.43 -12.48
C TYR A 771 -9.68 -17.40 -11.72
N ASN A 772 -9.79 -17.56 -10.41
CA ASN A 772 -10.28 -16.49 -9.55
C ASN A 772 -9.19 -15.45 -9.30
N LEU A 773 -9.52 -14.35 -8.61
CA LEU A 773 -8.56 -13.29 -8.30
C LEU A 773 -7.40 -13.73 -7.40
N ALA A 774 -7.54 -14.85 -6.70
CA ALA A 774 -6.46 -15.45 -5.91
C ALA A 774 -5.50 -16.32 -6.76
N GLY A 775 -5.68 -16.35 -8.10
CA GLY A 775 -4.86 -17.16 -9.01
C GLY A 775 -5.18 -18.67 -8.96
N GLN A 776 -6.25 -19.08 -8.31
CA GLN A 776 -6.65 -20.50 -8.25
C GLN A 776 -7.45 -20.86 -9.50
N CYS A 777 -7.10 -21.96 -10.16
CA CYS A 777 -7.91 -22.50 -11.24
C CYS A 777 -9.25 -23.01 -10.69
N VAL A 778 -10.34 -22.37 -11.09
CA VAL A 778 -11.71 -22.69 -10.61
C VAL A 778 -12.55 -23.42 -11.65
N LEU A 779 -12.16 -23.37 -12.93
CA LEU A 779 -12.83 -24.08 -14.02
C LEU A 779 -11.85 -24.30 -15.17
N SER A 780 -12.01 -25.39 -15.92
CA SER A 780 -11.26 -25.62 -17.14
C SER A 780 -12.10 -26.39 -18.16
N SER A 781 -11.87 -26.14 -19.44
CA SER A 781 -12.50 -26.82 -20.57
C SER A 781 -11.42 -27.26 -21.58
N ASN A 782 -11.56 -28.44 -22.13
CA ASN A 782 -10.69 -28.91 -23.22
C ASN A 782 -11.24 -28.52 -24.61
N ASN A 783 -12.20 -27.62 -24.65
CA ASN A 783 -12.79 -27.08 -25.87
C ASN A 783 -12.57 -25.56 -25.90
N GLU A 784 -12.74 -24.96 -27.06
CA GLU A 784 -12.73 -23.49 -27.23
C GLU A 784 -13.88 -22.76 -26.50
N THR A 785 -14.85 -23.48 -25.95
CA THR A 785 -16.00 -22.93 -25.24
C THR A 785 -15.89 -23.17 -23.75
N ILE A 786 -16.28 -22.17 -22.95
CA ILE A 786 -16.36 -22.23 -21.49
C ILE A 786 -17.70 -21.68 -21.02
N ASP A 787 -18.32 -22.38 -20.10
CA ASP A 787 -19.55 -21.95 -19.42
C ASP A 787 -19.23 -21.59 -17.98
N LEU A 788 -19.41 -20.32 -17.64
CA LEU A 788 -19.12 -19.79 -16.30
C LEU A 788 -20.33 -19.92 -15.35
N SER A 789 -21.47 -20.44 -15.81
CA SER A 789 -22.68 -20.58 -14.99
C SER A 789 -22.49 -21.35 -13.66
N PRO A 790 -21.53 -22.30 -13.54
CA PRO A 790 -21.29 -22.98 -12.26
C PRO A 790 -20.56 -22.13 -11.22
N LEU A 791 -19.94 -21.00 -11.62
CA LEU A 791 -19.14 -20.17 -10.72
C LEU A 791 -20.02 -19.13 -10.01
N PRO A 792 -19.67 -18.66 -8.81
CA PRO A 792 -20.30 -17.50 -8.17
C PRO A 792 -20.16 -16.24 -9.03
N SER A 793 -21.03 -15.23 -8.84
CA SER A 793 -20.83 -13.92 -9.45
C SER A 793 -19.53 -13.29 -8.96
N GLY A 794 -18.71 -12.79 -9.88
CA GLY A 794 -17.39 -12.27 -9.55
C GLY A 794 -16.52 -12.02 -10.78
N LEU A 795 -15.34 -11.48 -10.54
CA LEU A 795 -14.32 -11.27 -11.57
C LEU A 795 -13.47 -12.54 -11.73
N TYR A 796 -13.28 -12.96 -12.97
CA TYR A 796 -12.49 -14.13 -13.34
C TYR A 796 -11.48 -13.80 -14.43
N ILE A 797 -10.41 -14.58 -14.49
CA ILE A 797 -9.42 -14.52 -15.57
C ILE A 797 -9.59 -15.78 -16.40
N VAL A 798 -9.99 -15.61 -17.66
CA VAL A 798 -10.20 -16.69 -18.62
C VAL A 798 -9.14 -16.59 -19.70
N ASN A 799 -8.13 -17.46 -19.70
CA ASN A 799 -6.99 -17.43 -20.61
C ASN A 799 -6.42 -16.02 -20.83
N GLN A 800 -6.15 -15.28 -19.76
CA GLN A 800 -5.65 -13.88 -19.74
C GLN A 800 -6.72 -12.79 -20.03
N HIS A 801 -7.98 -13.14 -20.29
CA HIS A 801 -9.07 -12.18 -20.40
C HIS A 801 -9.81 -12.05 -19.08
N LYS A 802 -10.02 -10.81 -18.61
CA LYS A 802 -10.83 -10.53 -17.43
C LYS A 802 -12.31 -10.59 -17.79
N ILE A 803 -13.07 -11.42 -17.15
CA ILE A 803 -14.52 -11.59 -17.35
C ILE A 803 -15.22 -11.40 -16.01
N ILE A 804 -16.28 -10.59 -16.00
CA ILE A 804 -17.19 -10.47 -14.86
C ILE A 804 -18.37 -11.40 -15.10
N ARG A 805 -18.63 -12.28 -14.13
CA ARG A 805 -19.82 -13.13 -14.09
C ARG A 805 -20.82 -12.59 -13.08
#